data_051a202867424c7100df7193ed3ab293
#
_entry.id   051a202867424c7100df7193ed3ab293
#
_cell.length_a   1.000
_cell.length_b   1.000
_cell.length_c   1.000
_cell.angle_alpha   90.00
_cell.angle_beta   90.00
_cell.angle_gamma   90.00
#
_symmetry.space_group_name_H-M   'P 1'
#
loop_
_entity.id
_entity.type
_entity.pdbx_description
1 polymer ?
#
loop_
_entity_poly.entity_id
_entity_poly.type
_entity_poly.pdbx_seq_one_letter_code
_entity_poly.pdbx_strand_id
1 'polypeptide(L)'
;MTKSKNKDVQSLKFPLVEQAEHAEKDLFQENWAIPDYITNNLAHTLRPYQDKALSNYRYTQTQIKPNPQHVLFNMATGSGKTDLMAALILYLYHDQGYTNFLFTVNTKSVLMKTKDNLVNTDSDKYLFQDKIEIDGERITIQEVTRYPRIKQANTIYLKLATVQTVSNDLFTVKENTMGLTDYEQDPVAILADEAHHYSASTKSEKEAEHTWESAINKILNARNTEDQKNLLLEFTATVDFEKETIYDKYRDKVVYRYPLSRFMYDGYSKQVKRIETSASDEEKMLNVVLLSQFRKYRAQIENVTSTFKPIIMFKSAKVAVSKKANAKFNEIIAKLTAKDLLTFIERQQLMDSNDNAALEIAYNYYVKNKDDLGKIVREIKHDFDPKNVLNANDASGNMLEKGQYEALNTLESPNNFYRVVFAVAKLTEGWDVLNLYDIVRISEEAKANKNSTMVEAQLIGRGARYYPFEINGERSYQRRFDQDPSNKQLLLETLHYHTMNEPQYLKQLVGSLKQMDLPTGKDSKNPPIEIKVKSEFKRTEAYRHGKIYYNESVDVPSSYFDSIQKYGIEYKSDLQRNLNYGSREVNYSAYAANVETKTISVSRFDDRYVKKAIQKLDFYQFSNLKQYIPNLQSMNDFIYGSNWLNANNLKLFLTVPVEYREANLTAEEILKVIIDLLKEYQVKIQSGYVKQRGTNNFIGYPIKEYLSDYNKRVPEYDTQTQFDKTQDIKVYQMKDDPFYVYDNAIVNRLEYQLIERIKAYVEDLKVKYGKAVYLFRMDETMHRESAKSEKLKLHQYQENPKYGVHLTAFQPDFILFLEDTNDYYFQIFIEPKGMSGERFEKELWKEELLLYMTDHHADMEFMDNESNIQISGLKFYTYGDGRGTMTQLKEITNITDYTDQKKQPVDMVAENDDTNFSM
;
A
#
# COMPACT_ATOMS: atom_id res chain seq x y z
N MET A 1 7.96 29.87 -5.42
CA MET A 1 8.28 28.70 -4.57
C MET A 1 7.14 28.53 -3.60
N THR A 2 6.15 27.76 -3.96
CA THR A 2 4.97 27.47 -3.14
C THR A 2 5.28 26.19 -2.35
N LYS A 3 5.42 26.33 -1.04
CA LYS A 3 5.53 25.21 -0.10
C LYS A 3 4.24 24.40 -0.18
N SER A 4 4.32 23.18 -0.70
CA SER A 4 3.29 22.17 -0.52
C SER A 4 3.20 21.86 0.97
N LYS A 5 2.17 22.37 1.62
CA LYS A 5 1.77 21.91 2.95
C LYS A 5 1.10 20.56 2.73
N ASN A 6 1.76 19.48 3.12
CA ASN A 6 1.08 18.21 3.36
C ASN A 6 0.10 18.47 4.50
N LYS A 7 -1.18 18.58 4.17
CA LYS A 7 -2.25 18.53 5.16
C LYS A 7 -2.48 17.08 5.54
N ASP A 8 -2.46 16.83 6.81
CA ASP A 8 -2.81 15.58 7.45
C ASP A 8 -4.13 15.05 6.92
N VAL A 9 -4.19 13.72 6.75
CA VAL A 9 -5.41 12.99 6.47
C VAL A 9 -6.28 13.07 7.73
N GLN A 10 -6.97 14.21 7.93
CA GLN A 10 -8.19 14.21 8.72
C GLN A 10 -9.02 13.04 8.21
N SER A 11 -9.65 12.25 9.07
CA SER A 11 -10.65 11.29 8.66
C SER A 11 -11.61 12.04 7.74
N LEU A 12 -11.50 11.76 6.43
CA LEU A 12 -12.24 12.49 5.42
C LEU A 12 -13.72 12.31 5.74
N LYS A 13 -14.40 13.40 6.08
CA LYS A 13 -15.81 13.40 6.46
C LYS A 13 -16.67 13.61 5.22
N PHE A 14 -17.60 12.73 5.01
CA PHE A 14 -18.57 12.80 3.92
C PHE A 14 -19.97 12.83 4.52
N PRO A 15 -20.58 14.02 4.65
CA PRO A 15 -21.82 14.19 5.41
C PRO A 15 -22.97 13.27 4.96
N LEU A 16 -23.12 13.03 3.66
CA LEU A 16 -24.19 12.16 3.14
C LEU A 16 -23.96 10.69 3.54
N VAL A 17 -22.69 10.23 3.53
CA VAL A 17 -22.37 8.87 3.96
C VAL A 17 -22.59 8.72 5.45
N GLU A 18 -22.09 9.68 6.26
CA GLU A 18 -22.25 9.66 7.72
C GLU A 18 -23.71 9.66 8.14
N GLN A 19 -24.56 10.50 7.50
CA GLN A 19 -25.99 10.55 7.78
C GLN A 19 -26.70 9.23 7.43
N ALA A 20 -26.40 8.64 6.28
CA ALA A 20 -26.97 7.35 5.88
C ALA A 20 -26.53 6.21 6.80
N GLU A 21 -25.25 6.20 7.25
CA GLU A 21 -24.74 5.22 8.21
C GLU A 21 -25.32 5.39 9.62
N HIS A 22 -25.64 6.62 10.03
CA HIS A 22 -26.35 6.86 11.30
C HIS A 22 -27.79 6.38 11.25
N ALA A 23 -28.49 6.65 10.14
CA ALA A 23 -29.86 6.19 9.93
C ALA A 23 -30.00 4.64 9.90
N GLU A 24 -28.98 3.95 9.40
CA GLU A 24 -28.94 2.48 9.39
C GLU A 24 -28.87 1.88 10.81
N LYS A 25 -28.28 2.60 11.77
CA LYS A 25 -28.17 2.17 13.18
C LYS A 25 -29.45 2.42 13.99
N ASP A 26 -30.30 3.29 13.50
CA ASP A 26 -31.60 3.53 14.11
C ASP A 26 -32.59 2.41 13.69
N LEU A 27 -33.43 1.97 14.60
CA LEU A 27 -34.34 0.79 14.58
C LEU A 27 -35.34 0.71 13.40
N PHE A 28 -35.20 1.47 12.32
CA PHE A 28 -36.13 1.54 11.19
C PHE A 28 -35.54 0.99 9.88
N GLN A 29 -34.87 -0.17 9.92
CA GLN A 29 -34.25 -0.80 8.76
C GLN A 29 -35.21 -1.20 7.62
N GLU A 30 -36.51 -1.40 7.87
CA GLU A 30 -37.46 -1.92 6.88
C GLU A 30 -37.74 -0.95 5.70
N ASN A 31 -37.56 0.35 5.90
CA ASN A 31 -37.90 1.34 4.87
C ASN A 31 -36.83 1.53 3.76
N TRP A 32 -35.62 0.95 3.89
CA TRP A 32 -34.51 1.14 2.98
C TRP A 32 -34.14 -0.12 2.19
N ALA A 33 -34.83 -1.23 2.43
CA ALA A 33 -34.68 -2.45 1.64
C ALA A 33 -34.92 -2.15 0.16
N ILE A 34 -34.17 -2.83 -0.72
CA ILE A 34 -34.30 -2.64 -2.16
C ILE A 34 -35.65 -3.21 -2.62
N PRO A 35 -36.45 -2.43 -3.34
CA PRO A 35 -37.74 -2.90 -3.82
C PRO A 35 -37.62 -4.09 -4.77
N ASP A 36 -38.57 -5.00 -4.68
CA ASP A 36 -38.62 -6.20 -5.53
C ASP A 36 -38.69 -5.87 -7.04
N TYR A 37 -39.28 -4.75 -7.42
CA TYR A 37 -39.34 -4.36 -8.83
C TYR A 37 -37.94 -4.02 -9.40
N ILE A 38 -36.92 -3.73 -8.55
CA ILE A 38 -35.53 -3.57 -8.99
C ILE A 38 -34.87 -4.94 -9.11
N THR A 39 -34.91 -5.73 -8.02
CA THR A 39 -34.20 -7.02 -7.98
C THR A 39 -34.73 -8.03 -8.97
N ASN A 40 -36.06 -8.04 -9.22
CA ASN A 40 -36.69 -8.94 -10.17
C ASN A 40 -36.42 -8.58 -11.65
N ASN A 41 -36.00 -7.36 -11.93
CA ASN A 41 -35.76 -6.88 -13.30
C ASN A 41 -34.29 -6.76 -13.67
N LEU A 42 -33.37 -7.10 -12.76
CA LEU A 42 -31.94 -7.18 -13.06
C LEU A 42 -31.52 -8.60 -13.45
N ALA A 43 -30.58 -8.72 -14.40
CA ALA A 43 -30.01 -10.01 -14.78
C ALA A 43 -29.15 -10.62 -13.67
N HIS A 44 -28.56 -9.77 -12.81
CA HIS A 44 -27.67 -10.18 -11.72
C HIS A 44 -28.27 -9.76 -10.37
N THR A 45 -28.09 -10.61 -9.36
CA THR A 45 -28.34 -10.23 -7.98
C THR A 45 -27.30 -9.22 -7.52
N LEU A 46 -27.77 -8.09 -6.98
CA LEU A 46 -26.88 -7.09 -6.40
C LEU A 46 -26.11 -7.68 -5.21
N ARG A 47 -24.88 -7.28 -5.08
CA ARG A 47 -24.04 -7.66 -3.93
C ARG A 47 -24.33 -6.75 -2.74
N PRO A 48 -24.08 -7.19 -1.49
CA PRO A 48 -24.44 -6.42 -0.29
C PRO A 48 -23.95 -4.96 -0.30
N TYR A 49 -22.77 -4.69 -0.87
CA TYR A 49 -22.25 -3.33 -0.95
C TYR A 49 -22.93 -2.51 -2.07
N GLN A 50 -23.46 -3.13 -3.13
CA GLN A 50 -24.27 -2.45 -4.15
C GLN A 50 -25.66 -2.14 -3.61
N ASP A 51 -26.25 -3.07 -2.84
CA ASP A 51 -27.50 -2.86 -2.11
C ASP A 51 -27.35 -1.66 -1.17
N LYS A 52 -26.26 -1.62 -0.41
CA LYS A 52 -25.97 -0.50 0.49
C LYS A 52 -25.80 0.82 -0.25
N ALA A 53 -25.13 0.82 -1.40
CA ALA A 53 -24.96 2.01 -2.22
C ALA A 53 -26.32 2.57 -2.71
N LEU A 54 -27.22 1.68 -3.16
CA LEU A 54 -28.56 2.06 -3.59
C LEU A 54 -29.40 2.55 -2.42
N SER A 55 -29.35 1.87 -1.27
CA SER A 55 -30.06 2.28 -0.06
C SER A 55 -29.62 3.65 0.44
N ASN A 56 -28.31 3.92 0.46
CA ASN A 56 -27.78 5.24 0.81
C ASN A 56 -28.30 6.34 -0.14
N TYR A 57 -28.34 6.06 -1.44
CA TYR A 57 -28.87 7.01 -2.41
C TYR A 57 -30.38 7.26 -2.19
N ARG A 58 -31.17 6.21 -1.97
CA ARG A 58 -32.61 6.33 -1.66
C ARG A 58 -32.82 7.17 -0.42
N TYR A 59 -32.06 6.92 0.66
CA TYR A 59 -32.06 7.73 1.88
C TYR A 59 -31.80 9.21 1.57
N THR A 60 -30.73 9.52 0.83
CA THR A 60 -30.38 10.91 0.52
C THR A 60 -31.45 11.64 -0.29
N GLN A 61 -32.13 10.94 -1.19
CA GLN A 61 -33.19 11.55 -2.03
C GLN A 61 -34.49 11.77 -1.26
N THR A 62 -34.77 10.95 -0.25
CA THR A 62 -36.03 11.00 0.49
C THR A 62 -35.93 11.83 1.78
N GLN A 63 -34.85 11.69 2.54
CA GLN A 63 -34.70 12.26 3.88
C GLN A 63 -33.93 13.58 3.92
N ILE A 64 -33.06 13.86 2.94
CA ILE A 64 -32.27 15.08 2.93
C ILE A 64 -32.97 16.14 2.07
N LYS A 65 -33.19 17.31 2.65
CA LYS A 65 -33.85 18.43 1.97
C LYS A 65 -33.01 19.71 2.04
N PRO A 66 -32.77 20.40 0.91
CA PRO A 66 -33.13 19.98 -0.45
C PRO A 66 -32.32 18.74 -0.88
N ASN A 67 -32.96 17.83 -1.61
CA ASN A 67 -32.29 16.64 -2.12
C ASN A 67 -31.15 17.03 -3.10
N PRO A 68 -30.00 16.36 -3.02
CA PRO A 68 -28.85 16.71 -3.84
C PRO A 68 -29.08 16.37 -5.32
N GLN A 69 -28.83 17.35 -6.21
CA GLN A 69 -28.87 17.16 -7.67
C GLN A 69 -27.61 16.49 -8.24
N HIS A 70 -26.53 16.52 -7.50
CA HIS A 70 -25.23 16.01 -7.90
C HIS A 70 -24.69 15.11 -6.79
N VAL A 71 -24.52 13.84 -7.08
CA VAL A 71 -23.97 12.85 -6.16
C VAL A 71 -22.83 12.06 -6.79
N LEU A 72 -21.94 11.53 -5.93
CA LEU A 72 -20.79 10.73 -6.33
C LEU A 72 -20.80 9.38 -5.62
N PHE A 73 -20.70 8.32 -6.40
CA PHE A 73 -20.41 6.96 -5.93
C PHE A 73 -18.91 6.67 -6.15
N ASN A 74 -18.15 6.66 -5.08
CA ASN A 74 -16.75 6.27 -5.12
C ASN A 74 -16.62 4.78 -4.84
N MET A 75 -16.56 3.97 -5.88
CA MET A 75 -16.56 2.50 -5.80
C MET A 75 -15.41 1.90 -6.61
N ALA A 76 -14.80 0.84 -6.07
CA ALA A 76 -13.67 0.15 -6.67
C ALA A 76 -13.89 -0.25 -8.14
N THR A 77 -12.80 -0.32 -8.90
CA THR A 77 -12.85 -0.94 -10.24
C THR A 77 -13.21 -2.42 -10.10
N GLY A 78 -14.18 -2.88 -10.92
CA GLY A 78 -14.66 -4.27 -10.84
C GLY A 78 -15.74 -4.52 -9.79
N SER A 79 -16.20 -3.49 -9.07
CA SER A 79 -17.27 -3.61 -8.08
C SER A 79 -18.69 -3.67 -8.71
N GLY A 80 -18.80 -3.75 -10.02
CA GLY A 80 -20.10 -3.78 -10.68
C GLY A 80 -20.85 -2.44 -10.62
N LYS A 81 -20.15 -1.32 -10.82
CA LYS A 81 -20.78 0.01 -10.91
C LYS A 81 -21.90 0.06 -11.95
N THR A 82 -21.72 -0.65 -13.06
CA THR A 82 -22.71 -0.69 -14.14
C THR A 82 -24.00 -1.42 -13.72
N ASP A 83 -23.90 -2.49 -12.90
CA ASP A 83 -25.10 -3.14 -12.32
C ASP A 83 -25.86 -2.18 -11.40
N LEU A 84 -25.13 -1.41 -10.57
CA LEU A 84 -25.75 -0.39 -9.73
C LEU A 84 -26.39 0.73 -10.56
N MET A 85 -25.77 1.13 -11.68
CA MET A 85 -26.37 2.12 -12.60
C MET A 85 -27.67 1.59 -13.24
N ALA A 86 -27.72 0.30 -13.61
CA ALA A 86 -28.93 -0.33 -14.09
C ALA A 86 -30.03 -0.31 -13.02
N ALA A 87 -29.72 -0.65 -11.78
CA ALA A 87 -30.64 -0.57 -10.66
C ALA A 87 -31.16 0.87 -10.43
N LEU A 88 -30.26 1.86 -10.52
CA LEU A 88 -30.63 3.27 -10.37
C LEU A 88 -31.50 3.78 -11.51
N ILE A 89 -31.36 3.29 -12.75
CA ILE A 89 -32.26 3.63 -13.86
C ILE A 89 -33.69 3.17 -13.51
N LEU A 90 -33.86 1.94 -13.01
CA LEU A 90 -35.18 1.44 -12.61
C LEU A 90 -35.79 2.26 -11.46
N TYR A 91 -34.96 2.54 -10.44
CA TYR A 91 -35.36 3.35 -9.28
C TYR A 91 -35.80 4.77 -9.69
N LEU A 92 -34.98 5.45 -10.48
CA LEU A 92 -35.26 6.82 -10.93
C LEU A 92 -36.46 6.88 -11.83
N TYR A 93 -36.69 5.84 -12.65
CA TYR A 93 -37.87 5.74 -13.50
C TYR A 93 -39.14 5.57 -12.67
N HIS A 94 -39.14 4.58 -11.76
CA HIS A 94 -40.35 4.23 -11.00
C HIS A 94 -40.66 5.23 -9.88
N ASP A 95 -39.71 5.45 -8.96
CA ASP A 95 -39.96 6.24 -7.74
C ASP A 95 -39.83 7.75 -7.96
N GLN A 96 -39.08 8.19 -8.97
CA GLN A 96 -38.83 9.62 -9.23
C GLN A 96 -39.34 10.13 -10.59
N GLY A 97 -39.93 9.25 -11.42
CA GLY A 97 -40.59 9.61 -12.67
C GLY A 97 -39.67 10.08 -13.80
N TYR A 98 -38.38 9.75 -13.76
CA TYR A 98 -37.47 10.09 -14.86
C TYR A 98 -37.67 9.14 -16.02
N THR A 99 -37.97 9.68 -17.20
CA THR A 99 -38.06 8.92 -18.44
C THR A 99 -36.86 9.14 -19.35
N ASN A 100 -36.12 10.23 -19.18
CA ASN A 100 -34.94 10.58 -20.00
C ASN A 100 -33.65 10.34 -19.22
N PHE A 101 -32.77 9.53 -19.78
CA PHE A 101 -31.47 9.19 -19.21
C PHE A 101 -30.35 9.52 -20.19
N LEU A 102 -29.28 10.13 -19.67
CA LEU A 102 -28.04 10.37 -20.40
C LEU A 102 -26.92 9.57 -19.75
N PHE A 103 -26.39 8.61 -20.47
CA PHE A 103 -25.20 7.87 -20.00
C PHE A 103 -23.94 8.43 -20.66
N THR A 104 -22.97 8.84 -19.88
CA THR A 104 -21.74 9.46 -20.38
C THR A 104 -20.50 8.69 -19.97
N VAL A 105 -19.57 8.57 -20.93
CA VAL A 105 -18.28 7.91 -20.77
C VAL A 105 -17.16 8.72 -21.44
N ASN A 106 -15.90 8.41 -21.12
CA ASN A 106 -14.77 9.12 -21.67
C ASN A 106 -14.42 8.70 -23.11
N THR A 107 -14.58 7.42 -23.47
CA THR A 107 -14.13 6.90 -24.78
C THR A 107 -15.22 6.15 -25.53
N LYS A 108 -15.09 6.11 -26.86
CA LYS A 108 -16.02 5.38 -27.75
C LYS A 108 -16.01 3.86 -27.49
N SER A 109 -14.87 3.30 -27.09
CA SER A 109 -14.77 1.87 -26.80
C SER A 109 -15.56 1.47 -25.56
N VAL A 110 -15.58 2.32 -24.52
CA VAL A 110 -16.42 2.12 -23.33
C VAL A 110 -17.90 2.30 -23.67
N LEU A 111 -18.21 3.26 -24.57
CA LEU A 111 -19.58 3.49 -25.02
C LEU A 111 -20.22 2.25 -25.68
N MET A 112 -19.45 1.54 -26.52
CA MET A 112 -19.94 0.30 -27.16
C MET A 112 -20.23 -0.79 -26.14
N LYS A 113 -19.36 -0.98 -25.15
CA LYS A 113 -19.59 -1.91 -24.05
C LYS A 113 -20.85 -1.55 -23.23
N THR A 114 -21.04 -0.26 -22.98
CA THR A 114 -22.22 0.22 -22.25
C THR A 114 -23.51 -0.06 -23.02
N LYS A 115 -23.46 0.06 -24.35
CA LYS A 115 -24.58 -0.29 -25.22
C LYS A 115 -24.94 -1.78 -25.08
N ASP A 116 -23.96 -2.67 -25.11
CA ASP A 116 -24.16 -4.10 -24.90
C ASP A 116 -24.77 -4.41 -23.53
N ASN A 117 -24.39 -3.64 -22.50
CA ASN A 117 -24.87 -3.84 -21.14
C ASN A 117 -26.29 -3.31 -20.89
N LEU A 118 -26.67 -2.19 -21.49
CA LEU A 118 -27.92 -1.49 -21.13
C LEU A 118 -29.00 -1.49 -22.22
N VAL A 119 -28.65 -1.82 -23.47
CA VAL A 119 -29.58 -1.66 -24.62
C VAL A 119 -29.67 -2.93 -25.45
N ASN A 120 -28.58 -3.62 -25.67
CA ASN A 120 -28.52 -4.78 -26.56
C ASN A 120 -29.02 -6.05 -25.84
N THR A 121 -30.29 -6.38 -26.03
CA THR A 121 -30.92 -7.57 -25.42
C THR A 121 -30.36 -8.90 -25.90
N ASP A 122 -29.66 -8.93 -27.04
CA ASP A 122 -28.99 -10.14 -27.56
C ASP A 122 -27.60 -10.36 -26.97
N SER A 123 -27.13 -9.45 -26.12
CA SER A 123 -25.81 -9.52 -25.48
C SER A 123 -25.86 -10.39 -24.23
N ASP A 124 -24.92 -11.33 -24.11
CA ASP A 124 -24.67 -12.08 -22.86
C ASP A 124 -24.33 -11.20 -21.65
N LYS A 125 -24.10 -9.89 -21.90
CA LYS A 125 -23.74 -8.89 -20.88
C LYS A 125 -24.89 -7.93 -20.58
N TYR A 126 -26.09 -8.19 -21.11
CA TYR A 126 -27.25 -7.37 -20.82
C TYR A 126 -27.63 -7.44 -19.34
N LEU A 127 -27.85 -6.29 -18.71
CA LEU A 127 -27.96 -6.18 -17.25
C LEU A 127 -29.37 -6.24 -16.72
N PHE A 128 -30.37 -6.27 -17.60
CA PHE A 128 -31.77 -6.40 -17.23
C PHE A 128 -32.30 -7.78 -17.63
N GLN A 129 -33.43 -8.15 -17.08
CA GLN A 129 -34.16 -9.32 -17.56
C GLN A 129 -34.67 -9.08 -19.01
N ASP A 130 -34.90 -10.14 -19.75
CA ASP A 130 -35.45 -10.08 -21.14
C ASP A 130 -36.76 -9.28 -21.20
N LYS A 131 -37.53 -9.33 -20.13
CA LYS A 131 -38.76 -8.59 -19.96
C LYS A 131 -38.71 -7.81 -18.66
N ILE A 132 -38.64 -6.50 -18.73
CA ILE A 132 -38.73 -5.62 -17.57
C ILE A 132 -40.20 -5.41 -17.29
N GLU A 133 -40.68 -5.75 -16.09
CA GLU A 133 -42.07 -5.61 -15.66
C GLU A 133 -42.10 -4.88 -14.30
N ILE A 134 -42.79 -3.75 -14.27
CA ILE A 134 -42.94 -2.92 -13.05
C ILE A 134 -44.43 -2.65 -12.89
N ASP A 135 -45.04 -2.95 -11.75
CA ASP A 135 -46.47 -2.80 -11.44
C ASP A 135 -47.39 -3.47 -12.44
N GLY A 136 -46.99 -4.59 -13.05
CA GLY A 136 -47.72 -5.31 -14.05
C GLY A 136 -47.62 -4.73 -15.46
N GLU A 137 -46.89 -3.65 -15.66
CA GLU A 137 -46.66 -3.01 -16.95
C GLU A 137 -45.31 -3.35 -17.53
N ARG A 138 -45.23 -3.68 -18.80
CA ARG A 138 -43.97 -3.95 -19.49
C ARG A 138 -43.24 -2.65 -19.82
N ILE A 139 -42.01 -2.53 -19.36
CA ILE A 139 -41.17 -1.36 -19.61
C ILE A 139 -40.19 -1.66 -20.74
N THR A 140 -39.98 -0.66 -21.62
CA THR A 140 -39.07 -0.75 -22.74
C THR A 140 -37.92 0.27 -22.57
N ILE A 141 -36.68 -0.16 -22.75
CA ILE A 141 -35.50 0.74 -22.81
C ILE A 141 -35.22 1.01 -24.31
N GLN A 142 -35.27 2.27 -24.69
CA GLN A 142 -35.06 2.71 -26.08
C GLN A 142 -33.84 3.62 -26.17
N GLU A 143 -32.83 3.21 -26.96
CA GLU A 143 -31.72 4.09 -27.30
C GLU A 143 -32.20 5.24 -28.20
N VAL A 144 -31.79 6.47 -27.87
CA VAL A 144 -32.13 7.66 -28.63
C VAL A 144 -30.92 8.57 -28.84
N THR A 145 -30.92 9.27 -29.96
CA THR A 145 -29.96 10.36 -30.20
C THR A 145 -30.45 11.69 -29.64
N ARG A 146 -31.79 11.89 -29.62
CA ARG A 146 -32.48 13.02 -29.02
C ARG A 146 -33.80 12.53 -28.37
N TYR A 147 -34.18 13.10 -27.25
CA TYR A 147 -35.40 12.72 -26.53
C TYR A 147 -36.65 13.12 -27.39
N PRO A 148 -37.65 12.23 -27.53
CA PRO A 148 -38.83 12.53 -28.27
C PRO A 148 -39.69 13.54 -27.51
N ARG A 149 -40.31 14.48 -28.23
CA ARG A 149 -41.28 15.43 -27.66
C ARG A 149 -42.58 14.78 -27.20
N ILE A 150 -42.99 13.73 -27.93
CA ILE A 150 -44.15 12.91 -27.57
C ILE A 150 -43.60 11.60 -27.02
N LYS A 151 -43.83 11.38 -25.74
CA LYS A 151 -43.32 10.19 -25.05
C LYS A 151 -44.29 9.04 -25.18
N GLN A 152 -43.78 7.84 -25.39
CA GLN A 152 -44.57 6.61 -25.31
C GLN A 152 -44.68 6.22 -23.84
N ALA A 153 -45.85 5.68 -23.46
CA ALA A 153 -45.99 5.13 -22.11
C ALA A 153 -45.01 3.99 -21.87
N ASN A 154 -44.65 3.78 -20.65
CA ASN A 154 -43.80 2.67 -20.19
C ASN A 154 -42.44 2.57 -20.94
N THR A 155 -41.88 3.72 -21.31
CA THR A 155 -40.63 3.77 -22.07
C THR A 155 -39.55 4.61 -21.35
N ILE A 156 -38.36 4.03 -21.18
CA ILE A 156 -37.14 4.67 -20.72
C ILE A 156 -36.33 5.05 -21.96
N TYR A 157 -36.09 6.33 -22.15
CA TYR A 157 -35.26 6.85 -23.24
C TYR A 157 -33.82 7.03 -22.78
N LEU A 158 -32.91 6.26 -23.36
CA LEU A 158 -31.51 6.26 -23.00
C LEU A 158 -30.64 6.83 -24.13
N LYS A 159 -30.03 7.98 -23.89
CA LYS A 159 -29.00 8.54 -24.77
C LYS A 159 -27.61 8.10 -24.27
N LEU A 160 -26.84 7.48 -25.17
CA LEU A 160 -25.43 7.10 -24.91
C LEU A 160 -24.51 8.09 -25.63
N ALA A 161 -23.63 8.76 -24.89
CA ALA A 161 -22.75 9.77 -25.49
C ALA A 161 -21.39 9.81 -24.80
N THR A 162 -20.35 10.22 -25.53
CA THR A 162 -19.11 10.60 -24.88
C THR A 162 -19.22 12.00 -24.29
N VAL A 163 -18.46 12.28 -23.22
CA VAL A 163 -18.36 13.62 -22.60
C VAL A 163 -18.11 14.71 -23.65
N GLN A 164 -17.20 14.43 -24.57
CA GLN A 164 -16.88 15.37 -25.65
C GLN A 164 -18.07 15.63 -26.57
N THR A 165 -18.88 14.60 -26.84
CA THR A 165 -20.10 14.75 -27.66
C THR A 165 -21.12 15.64 -26.96
N VAL A 166 -21.38 15.41 -25.66
CA VAL A 166 -22.30 16.22 -24.87
C VAL A 166 -21.84 17.68 -24.81
N SER A 167 -20.58 17.92 -24.55
CA SER A 167 -20.00 19.26 -24.52
C SER A 167 -20.10 19.95 -25.88
N ASN A 168 -19.77 19.25 -26.96
CA ASN A 168 -19.86 19.81 -28.31
C ASN A 168 -21.32 20.14 -28.71
N ASP A 169 -22.28 19.26 -28.38
CA ASP A 169 -23.71 19.46 -28.67
C ASP A 169 -24.26 20.72 -27.98
N LEU A 170 -23.80 21.01 -26.76
CA LEU A 170 -24.21 22.20 -26.00
C LEU A 170 -23.61 23.52 -26.52
N PHE A 171 -22.35 23.48 -26.95
CA PHE A 171 -21.60 24.69 -27.30
C PHE A 171 -21.54 24.94 -28.79
N THR A 172 -21.88 23.96 -29.62
CA THR A 172 -21.84 24.07 -31.09
C THR A 172 -23.21 23.73 -31.67
N VAL A 173 -23.91 24.72 -32.16
CA VAL A 173 -25.22 24.53 -32.79
C VAL A 173 -25.06 23.72 -34.09
N LYS A 174 -25.60 22.51 -34.11
CA LYS A 174 -25.66 21.62 -35.30
C LYS A 174 -27.08 21.07 -35.42
N GLU A 175 -27.48 20.75 -36.65
CA GLU A 175 -28.75 20.08 -36.89
C GLU A 175 -28.74 18.71 -36.16
N ASN A 176 -29.90 18.35 -35.60
CA ASN A 176 -30.14 17.10 -34.90
C ASN A 176 -29.29 16.84 -33.65
N THR A 177 -28.71 17.88 -33.04
CA THR A 177 -28.01 17.79 -31.73
C THR A 177 -28.92 18.29 -30.59
N MET A 178 -28.63 17.84 -29.36
CA MET A 178 -29.32 18.30 -28.15
C MET A 178 -28.72 19.59 -27.67
N GLY A 179 -29.53 20.67 -27.61
CA GLY A 179 -29.12 21.93 -27.00
C GLY A 179 -29.60 22.08 -25.57
N LEU A 180 -29.32 23.21 -24.95
CA LEU A 180 -29.72 23.50 -23.58
C LEU A 180 -31.23 23.46 -23.36
N THR A 181 -32.02 23.88 -24.38
CA THR A 181 -33.47 23.87 -24.34
C THR A 181 -34.09 22.47 -24.20
N ASP A 182 -33.41 21.44 -24.66
CA ASP A 182 -33.87 20.05 -24.48
C ASP A 182 -33.82 19.64 -23.01
N TYR A 183 -32.81 20.14 -22.28
CA TYR A 183 -32.60 19.92 -20.84
C TYR A 183 -33.42 20.87 -19.94
N GLU A 184 -33.97 21.95 -20.49
CA GLU A 184 -34.94 22.85 -19.85
C GLU A 184 -36.36 22.30 -19.88
N GLN A 185 -36.74 21.64 -20.99
CA GLN A 185 -38.10 21.15 -21.22
C GLN A 185 -38.43 19.94 -20.37
N ASP A 186 -37.57 18.95 -20.37
CA ASP A 186 -37.78 17.69 -19.66
C ASP A 186 -36.63 17.35 -18.70
N PRO A 187 -36.93 16.78 -17.53
CA PRO A 187 -35.93 16.37 -16.59
C PRO A 187 -35.08 15.21 -17.14
N VAL A 188 -33.79 15.28 -16.93
CA VAL A 188 -32.83 14.27 -17.39
C VAL A 188 -31.98 13.79 -16.20
N ALA A 189 -31.89 12.46 -16.03
CA ALA A 189 -30.96 11.83 -15.11
C ALA A 189 -29.66 11.45 -15.86
N ILE A 190 -28.55 12.02 -15.43
CA ILE A 190 -27.22 11.81 -16.03
C ILE A 190 -26.46 10.81 -15.20
N LEU A 191 -26.03 9.71 -15.83
CA LEU A 191 -25.12 8.74 -15.23
C LEU A 191 -23.75 8.89 -15.91
N ALA A 192 -22.74 9.33 -15.14
CA ALA A 192 -21.41 9.62 -15.64
C ALA A 192 -20.40 8.61 -15.07
N ASP A 193 -19.91 7.71 -15.92
CA ASP A 193 -18.91 6.72 -15.55
C ASP A 193 -17.49 7.28 -15.71
N GLU A 194 -16.57 6.82 -14.86
CA GLU A 194 -15.17 7.25 -14.78
C GLU A 194 -15.00 8.79 -14.65
N ALA A 195 -15.80 9.39 -13.78
CA ALA A 195 -15.95 10.83 -13.63
C ALA A 195 -14.64 11.57 -13.25
N HIS A 196 -13.64 10.89 -12.75
CA HIS A 196 -12.34 11.48 -12.41
C HIS A 196 -11.59 12.09 -13.61
N HIS A 197 -11.92 11.68 -14.84
CA HIS A 197 -11.36 12.24 -16.07
C HIS A 197 -11.94 13.63 -16.45
N TYR A 198 -12.97 14.08 -15.73
CA TYR A 198 -13.74 15.26 -16.11
C TYR A 198 -13.29 16.53 -15.39
N SER A 199 -12.41 16.44 -14.41
CA SER A 199 -11.93 17.61 -13.67
C SER A 199 -10.83 18.37 -14.42
N ALA A 200 -11.12 19.57 -14.85
CA ALA A 200 -10.23 20.47 -15.58
C ALA A 200 -9.24 21.17 -14.64
N SER A 201 -8.17 20.52 -14.22
CA SER A 201 -7.17 21.15 -13.33
C SER A 201 -6.00 21.87 -14.04
N THR A 202 -5.98 21.94 -15.39
CA THR A 202 -4.77 22.38 -16.13
C THR A 202 -5.02 23.18 -17.43
N LYS A 203 -6.23 23.68 -17.68
CA LYS A 203 -6.51 24.40 -18.93
C LYS A 203 -6.64 25.92 -18.73
N SER A 204 -6.30 26.70 -19.77
CA SER A 204 -6.48 28.16 -19.79
C SER A 204 -7.94 28.57 -19.63
N GLU A 205 -8.24 29.77 -19.12
CA GLU A 205 -9.60 30.24 -18.85
C GLU A 205 -10.55 30.13 -20.07
N LYS A 206 -10.05 30.35 -21.30
CA LYS A 206 -10.85 30.20 -22.54
C LYS A 206 -11.20 28.76 -22.90
N GLU A 207 -10.32 27.80 -22.54
CA GLU A 207 -10.57 26.39 -22.74
C GLU A 207 -11.48 25.82 -21.63
N ALA A 208 -11.56 26.47 -20.46
CA ALA A 208 -12.39 26.06 -19.34
C ALA A 208 -13.90 26.28 -19.63
N GLU A 209 -14.28 27.28 -20.45
CA GLU A 209 -15.68 27.57 -20.80
C GLU A 209 -16.36 26.44 -21.58
N HIS A 210 -15.60 25.62 -22.31
CA HIS A 210 -16.11 24.50 -23.13
C HIS A 210 -15.77 23.11 -22.50
N THR A 211 -15.53 23.08 -21.21
CA THR A 211 -15.24 21.82 -20.51
C THR A 211 -16.51 21.07 -20.13
N TRP A 212 -16.35 19.78 -19.82
CA TRP A 212 -17.44 18.98 -19.23
C TRP A 212 -18.07 19.65 -18.01
N GLU A 213 -17.24 20.22 -17.13
CA GLU A 213 -17.71 20.85 -15.90
C GLU A 213 -18.63 22.05 -16.20
N SER A 214 -18.28 22.85 -17.19
CA SER A 214 -19.14 23.94 -17.67
C SER A 214 -20.43 23.42 -18.33
N ALA A 215 -20.33 22.38 -19.14
CA ALA A 215 -21.50 21.76 -19.78
C ALA A 215 -22.47 21.21 -18.74
N ILE A 216 -21.96 20.44 -17.77
CA ILE A 216 -22.81 19.82 -16.74
C ILE A 216 -23.47 20.87 -15.84
N ASN A 217 -22.73 21.92 -15.44
CA ASN A 217 -23.28 23.00 -14.63
C ASN A 217 -24.43 23.72 -15.36
N LYS A 218 -24.30 23.93 -16.67
CA LYS A 218 -25.38 24.49 -17.48
C LYS A 218 -26.62 23.59 -17.51
N ILE A 219 -26.41 22.26 -17.70
CA ILE A 219 -27.53 21.30 -17.70
C ILE A 219 -28.21 21.25 -16.32
N LEU A 220 -27.45 21.16 -15.23
CA LEU A 220 -28.02 21.13 -13.88
C LEU A 220 -28.78 22.41 -13.53
N ASN A 221 -28.27 23.57 -13.93
CA ASN A 221 -28.90 24.84 -13.69
C ASN A 221 -30.11 25.10 -14.59
N ALA A 222 -30.25 24.42 -15.72
CA ALA A 222 -31.38 24.60 -16.63
C ALA A 222 -32.74 24.31 -15.96
N ARG A 223 -32.77 23.43 -14.94
CA ARG A 223 -34.01 23.06 -14.19
C ARG A 223 -33.85 23.14 -12.69
N ASN A 224 -32.99 24.00 -12.14
CA ASN A 224 -32.75 24.05 -10.70
C ASN A 224 -33.89 24.65 -9.88
N THR A 225 -34.82 25.34 -10.49
CA THR A 225 -36.00 25.94 -9.88
C THR A 225 -37.29 25.10 -10.05
N GLU A 226 -37.21 24.02 -10.81
CA GLU A 226 -38.34 23.12 -11.06
C GLU A 226 -38.50 22.08 -9.96
N ASP A 227 -39.72 21.55 -9.79
CA ASP A 227 -39.99 20.48 -8.81
C ASP A 227 -39.18 19.21 -9.12
N GLN A 228 -39.08 18.84 -10.42
CA GLN A 228 -38.24 17.75 -10.89
C GLN A 228 -37.01 18.32 -11.62
N LYS A 229 -35.87 18.20 -10.99
CA LYS A 229 -34.60 18.77 -11.44
C LYS A 229 -33.81 17.84 -12.34
N ASN A 230 -32.85 18.37 -13.12
CA ASN A 230 -31.84 17.55 -13.73
C ASN A 230 -30.91 16.96 -12.67
N LEU A 231 -30.56 15.69 -12.80
CA LEU A 231 -29.68 14.96 -11.85
C LEU A 231 -28.35 14.58 -12.48
N LEU A 232 -27.31 14.57 -11.67
CA LEU A 232 -26.00 14.00 -12.02
C LEU A 232 -25.60 12.97 -10.98
N LEU A 233 -25.42 11.73 -11.43
CA LEU A 233 -24.86 10.63 -10.66
C LEU A 233 -23.50 10.27 -11.26
N GLU A 234 -22.44 10.65 -10.56
CA GLU A 234 -21.06 10.35 -10.95
C GLU A 234 -20.59 9.05 -10.33
N PHE A 235 -19.88 8.26 -11.11
CA PHE A 235 -19.28 6.99 -10.67
C PHE A 235 -17.79 7.00 -10.98
N THR A 236 -16.98 6.66 -9.98
CA THR A 236 -15.54 6.53 -10.20
C THR A 236 -14.88 5.66 -9.14
N ALA A 237 -13.82 4.96 -9.54
CA ALA A 237 -12.97 4.21 -8.60
C ALA A 237 -11.87 5.08 -8.00
N THR A 238 -11.44 6.11 -8.72
CA THR A 238 -10.22 6.87 -8.41
C THR A 238 -10.53 8.35 -8.21
N VAL A 239 -10.62 8.78 -6.96
CA VAL A 239 -10.71 10.20 -6.59
C VAL A 239 -9.58 10.50 -5.62
N ASP A 240 -8.77 11.51 -5.94
CA ASP A 240 -7.69 11.95 -5.06
C ASP A 240 -8.23 12.96 -4.04
N PHE A 241 -8.90 12.45 -3.01
CA PHE A 241 -9.44 13.28 -1.92
C PHE A 241 -8.36 13.90 -1.02
N GLU A 242 -7.08 13.53 -1.19
CA GLU A 242 -5.98 14.22 -0.50
C GLU A 242 -5.75 15.64 -1.05
N LYS A 243 -6.20 15.90 -2.28
CA LYS A 243 -6.19 17.25 -2.84
C LYS A 243 -7.37 18.05 -2.31
N GLU A 244 -7.09 19.12 -1.58
CA GLU A 244 -8.07 20.01 -0.97
C GLU A 244 -9.15 20.47 -1.97
N THR A 245 -8.74 20.87 -3.17
CA THR A 245 -9.67 21.33 -4.22
C THR A 245 -10.65 20.26 -4.68
N ILE A 246 -10.21 18.98 -4.72
CA ILE A 246 -11.07 17.85 -5.08
C ILE A 246 -11.95 17.46 -3.89
N TYR A 247 -11.40 17.45 -2.69
CA TYR A 247 -12.16 17.17 -1.48
C TYR A 247 -13.28 18.19 -1.27
N ASP A 248 -12.99 19.50 -1.35
CA ASP A 248 -13.97 20.55 -1.22
C ASP A 248 -15.07 20.50 -2.30
N LYS A 249 -14.72 20.07 -3.52
CA LYS A 249 -15.68 19.86 -4.61
C LYS A 249 -16.66 18.74 -4.32
N TYR A 250 -16.22 17.66 -3.71
CA TYR A 250 -16.98 16.40 -3.62
C TYR A 250 -17.44 16.00 -2.22
N ARG A 251 -16.91 16.57 -1.13
CA ARG A 251 -17.24 16.17 0.25
C ARG A 251 -18.73 16.10 0.54
N ASP A 252 -19.52 17.04 -0.01
CA ASP A 252 -20.96 17.13 0.19
C ASP A 252 -21.75 16.35 -0.89
N LYS A 253 -21.09 15.63 -1.78
CA LYS A 253 -21.69 14.91 -2.91
C LYS A 253 -21.46 13.39 -2.83
N VAL A 254 -20.47 12.92 -2.09
CA VAL A 254 -20.21 11.50 -1.93
C VAL A 254 -21.36 10.87 -1.14
N VAL A 255 -22.13 10.03 -1.81
CA VAL A 255 -23.26 9.30 -1.22
C VAL A 255 -22.87 7.91 -0.75
N TYR A 256 -21.86 7.32 -1.38
CA TYR A 256 -21.34 6.02 -1.02
C TYR A 256 -19.86 5.90 -1.34
N ARG A 257 -19.13 5.27 -0.42
CA ARG A 257 -17.70 5.02 -0.56
C ARG A 257 -17.38 3.55 -0.34
N TYR A 258 -16.88 2.91 -1.39
CA TYR A 258 -16.44 1.51 -1.36
C TYR A 258 -15.08 1.39 -2.07
N PRO A 259 -14.00 1.81 -1.40
CA PRO A 259 -12.67 1.87 -1.99
C PRO A 259 -12.13 0.47 -2.28
N LEU A 260 -11.09 0.40 -3.11
CA LEU A 260 -10.50 -0.87 -3.53
C LEU A 260 -9.96 -1.69 -2.35
N SER A 261 -9.43 -1.03 -1.32
CA SER A 261 -9.02 -1.66 -0.07
C SER A 261 -10.18 -2.42 0.60
N ARG A 262 -11.35 -1.82 0.68
CA ARG A 262 -12.54 -2.47 1.23
C ARG A 262 -13.05 -3.61 0.36
N PHE A 263 -13.06 -3.41 -0.96
CA PHE A 263 -13.42 -4.44 -1.94
C PHE A 263 -12.49 -5.67 -1.84
N MET A 264 -11.20 -5.42 -1.62
CA MET A 264 -10.22 -6.48 -1.40
C MET A 264 -10.40 -7.16 -0.04
N TYR A 265 -10.67 -6.37 1.00
CA TYR A 265 -10.95 -6.89 2.35
C TYR A 265 -12.14 -7.85 2.35
N ASP A 266 -13.24 -7.47 1.70
CA ASP A 266 -14.45 -8.28 1.62
C ASP A 266 -14.29 -9.50 0.67
N GLY A 267 -13.09 -9.74 0.13
CA GLY A 267 -12.75 -10.94 -0.65
C GLY A 267 -13.19 -10.92 -2.11
N TYR A 268 -13.67 -9.80 -2.63
CA TYR A 268 -14.16 -9.69 -4.02
C TYR A 268 -13.06 -9.47 -5.08
N SER A 269 -11.82 -9.46 -4.67
CA SER A 269 -10.65 -9.37 -5.57
C SER A 269 -9.67 -10.50 -5.28
N LYS A 270 -8.70 -10.76 -6.18
CA LYS A 270 -7.54 -11.57 -5.84
C LYS A 270 -6.72 -10.91 -4.73
N GLN A 271 -6.01 -11.69 -3.93
CA GLN A 271 -4.89 -11.15 -3.16
C GLN A 271 -3.84 -10.59 -4.11
N VAL A 272 -3.16 -9.53 -3.72
CA VAL A 272 -2.05 -8.97 -4.48
C VAL A 272 -0.76 -9.19 -3.71
N LYS A 273 0.15 -9.94 -4.31
CA LYS A 273 1.48 -10.17 -3.75
C LYS A 273 2.55 -9.63 -4.69
N ARG A 274 3.60 -9.08 -4.13
CA ARG A 274 4.72 -8.54 -4.87
C ARG A 274 5.92 -9.48 -4.76
N ILE A 275 6.46 -9.88 -5.91
CA ILE A 275 7.72 -10.63 -6.01
C ILE A 275 8.82 -9.63 -6.37
N GLU A 276 9.68 -9.35 -5.42
CA GLU A 276 10.86 -8.52 -5.61
C GLU A 276 12.04 -9.42 -5.96
N THR A 277 12.66 -9.18 -7.10
CA THR A 277 13.73 -10.04 -7.58
C THR A 277 14.90 -9.24 -8.13
N SER A 278 16.10 -9.75 -7.93
CA SER A 278 17.31 -9.30 -8.61
C SER A 278 17.69 -10.15 -9.82
N ALA A 279 16.84 -11.11 -10.18
CA ALA A 279 17.04 -12.00 -11.31
C ALA A 279 17.05 -11.25 -12.66
N SER A 280 17.75 -11.81 -13.65
CA SER A 280 17.72 -11.35 -15.03
C SER A 280 16.31 -11.44 -15.63
N ASP A 281 16.04 -10.70 -16.68
CA ASP A 281 14.75 -10.77 -17.36
C ASP A 281 14.45 -12.19 -17.89
N GLU A 282 15.47 -12.94 -18.30
CA GLU A 282 15.33 -14.34 -18.73
C GLU A 282 14.91 -15.25 -17.57
N GLU A 283 15.50 -15.08 -16.42
CA GLU A 283 15.14 -15.82 -15.20
C GLU A 283 13.74 -15.45 -14.71
N LYS A 284 13.36 -14.17 -14.76
CA LYS A 284 11.98 -13.74 -14.46
C LYS A 284 10.97 -14.41 -15.41
N MET A 285 11.28 -14.46 -16.71
CA MET A 285 10.42 -15.11 -17.70
C MET A 285 10.22 -16.61 -17.39
N LEU A 286 11.30 -17.32 -17.05
CA LEU A 286 11.19 -18.75 -16.74
C LEU A 286 10.48 -18.98 -15.40
N ASN A 287 10.79 -18.19 -14.38
CA ASN A 287 10.13 -18.27 -13.08
C ASN A 287 8.61 -18.09 -13.16
N VAL A 288 8.16 -17.10 -13.92
CA VAL A 288 6.72 -16.85 -14.05
C VAL A 288 6.03 -17.93 -14.91
N VAL A 289 6.70 -18.47 -15.91
CA VAL A 289 6.19 -19.62 -16.69
C VAL A 289 5.97 -20.82 -15.78
N LEU A 290 6.96 -21.15 -14.94
CA LEU A 290 6.85 -22.25 -13.96
C LEU A 290 5.71 -21.99 -12.96
N LEU A 291 5.60 -20.79 -12.42
CA LEU A 291 4.54 -20.44 -11.48
C LEU A 291 3.15 -20.52 -12.14
N SER A 292 3.01 -19.99 -13.36
CA SER A 292 1.75 -20.04 -14.12
C SER A 292 1.35 -21.46 -14.50
N GLN A 293 2.32 -22.29 -14.90
CA GLN A 293 2.06 -23.69 -15.22
C GLN A 293 1.70 -24.49 -13.96
N PHE A 294 2.37 -24.21 -12.85
CA PHE A 294 2.04 -24.84 -11.57
C PHE A 294 0.63 -24.49 -11.10
N ARG A 295 0.18 -23.25 -11.28
CA ARG A 295 -1.23 -22.87 -11.01
C ARG A 295 -2.20 -23.71 -11.83
N LYS A 296 -1.92 -23.92 -13.10
CA LYS A 296 -2.74 -24.79 -13.96
C LYS A 296 -2.82 -26.22 -13.42
N TYR A 297 -1.68 -26.80 -13.02
CA TYR A 297 -1.66 -28.11 -12.38
C TYR A 297 -2.40 -28.12 -11.04
N ARG A 298 -2.23 -27.08 -10.25
CA ARG A 298 -2.95 -26.96 -8.99
C ARG A 298 -4.46 -26.91 -9.19
N ALA A 299 -4.93 -26.15 -10.16
CA ALA A 299 -6.35 -26.08 -10.51
C ALA A 299 -6.89 -27.47 -10.93
N GLN A 300 -6.11 -28.27 -11.68
CA GLN A 300 -6.49 -29.63 -12.05
C GLN A 300 -6.56 -30.56 -10.84
N ILE A 301 -5.60 -30.48 -9.93
CA ILE A 301 -5.59 -31.28 -8.69
C ILE A 301 -6.82 -30.97 -7.81
N GLU A 302 -7.25 -29.72 -7.78
CA GLU A 302 -8.39 -29.27 -6.97
C GLU A 302 -9.74 -29.42 -7.70
N ASN A 303 -9.78 -30.10 -8.83
CA ASN A 303 -10.98 -30.27 -9.66
C ASN A 303 -11.65 -28.94 -10.06
N VAL A 304 -10.84 -27.91 -10.27
CA VAL A 304 -11.30 -26.65 -10.88
C VAL A 304 -11.66 -26.93 -12.35
N THR A 305 -12.71 -26.29 -12.84
CA THR A 305 -13.17 -26.47 -14.21
C THR A 305 -12.02 -26.37 -15.24
N SER A 306 -12.11 -27.09 -16.32
CA SER A 306 -11.10 -27.20 -17.38
C SER A 306 -10.70 -25.88 -18.06
N THR A 307 -11.44 -24.81 -17.78
CA THR A 307 -11.25 -23.47 -18.34
C THR A 307 -10.30 -22.60 -17.52
N PHE A 308 -9.75 -23.10 -16.40
CA PHE A 308 -8.80 -22.29 -15.60
C PHE A 308 -7.50 -22.08 -16.36
N LYS A 309 -7.33 -20.85 -16.86
CA LYS A 309 -6.24 -20.44 -17.73
C LYS A 309 -5.56 -19.18 -17.18
N PRO A 310 -4.51 -19.30 -16.35
CA PRO A 310 -3.80 -18.15 -15.82
C PRO A 310 -2.99 -17.46 -16.91
N ILE A 311 -3.14 -16.13 -17.02
CA ILE A 311 -2.46 -15.27 -18.00
C ILE A 311 -1.25 -14.61 -17.35
N ILE A 312 -0.17 -14.52 -18.10
CA ILE A 312 1.04 -13.76 -17.77
C ILE A 312 1.05 -12.50 -18.64
N MET A 313 1.30 -11.35 -18.02
CA MET A 313 1.56 -10.09 -18.71
C MET A 313 3.01 -9.66 -18.53
N PHE A 314 3.74 -9.53 -19.62
CA PHE A 314 5.05 -8.89 -19.64
C PHE A 314 4.91 -7.42 -20.03
N LYS A 315 5.28 -6.55 -19.12
CA LYS A 315 5.19 -5.10 -19.29
C LYS A 315 6.55 -4.48 -19.51
N SER A 316 6.67 -3.65 -20.53
CA SER A 316 7.87 -2.89 -20.88
C SER A 316 7.56 -1.40 -21.03
N ALA A 317 8.57 -0.53 -20.85
CA ALA A 317 8.42 0.90 -21.02
C ALA A 317 8.35 1.32 -22.51
N LYS A 318 8.96 0.54 -23.42
CA LYS A 318 9.11 0.88 -24.85
C LYS A 318 8.75 -0.31 -25.73
N VAL A 319 8.13 -0.03 -26.88
CA VAL A 319 7.73 -1.05 -27.87
C VAL A 319 8.91 -1.88 -28.38
N ALA A 320 10.06 -1.25 -28.65
CA ALA A 320 11.26 -1.97 -29.10
C ALA A 320 11.76 -2.97 -28.04
N VAL A 321 11.71 -2.61 -26.76
CA VAL A 321 12.07 -3.47 -25.63
C VAL A 321 11.11 -4.65 -25.52
N SER A 322 9.80 -4.38 -25.61
CA SER A 322 8.77 -5.41 -25.58
C SER A 322 8.91 -6.41 -26.72
N LYS A 323 9.17 -5.96 -27.95
CA LYS A 323 9.42 -6.85 -29.11
C LYS A 323 10.65 -7.73 -28.92
N LYS A 324 11.76 -7.15 -28.40
CA LYS A 324 12.98 -7.89 -28.08
C LYS A 324 12.73 -8.94 -27.01
N ALA A 325 12.00 -8.56 -25.95
CA ALA A 325 11.63 -9.46 -24.86
C ALA A 325 10.75 -10.62 -25.35
N ASN A 326 9.78 -10.35 -26.23
CA ASN A 326 8.95 -11.40 -26.84
C ASN A 326 9.79 -12.37 -27.67
N ALA A 327 10.70 -11.88 -28.51
CA ALA A 327 11.60 -12.76 -29.28
C ALA A 327 12.46 -13.63 -28.35
N LYS A 328 12.98 -13.05 -27.26
CA LYS A 328 13.78 -13.78 -26.28
C LYS A 328 12.97 -14.82 -25.50
N PHE A 329 11.76 -14.47 -25.11
CA PHE A 329 10.83 -15.42 -24.49
C PHE A 329 10.58 -16.63 -25.37
N ASN A 330 10.26 -16.40 -26.65
CA ASN A 330 10.03 -17.50 -27.60
C ASN A 330 11.28 -18.38 -27.78
N GLU A 331 12.49 -17.76 -27.79
CA GLU A 331 13.76 -18.49 -27.84
C GLU A 331 13.95 -19.38 -26.61
N ILE A 332 13.71 -18.85 -25.40
CA ILE A 332 13.84 -19.58 -24.13
C ILE A 332 12.91 -20.80 -24.12
N ILE A 333 11.63 -20.60 -24.44
CA ILE A 333 10.65 -21.69 -24.47
C ILE A 333 11.00 -22.76 -25.51
N ALA A 334 11.40 -22.34 -26.72
CA ALA A 334 11.75 -23.29 -27.79
C ALA A 334 12.95 -24.18 -27.42
N LYS A 335 13.98 -23.62 -26.78
CA LYS A 335 15.21 -24.31 -26.40
C LYS A 335 15.12 -25.08 -25.09
N LEU A 336 14.09 -24.86 -24.27
CA LEU A 336 13.96 -25.45 -22.94
C LEU A 336 14.02 -27.00 -23.02
N THR A 337 14.88 -27.63 -22.21
CA THR A 337 14.95 -29.07 -22.05
C THR A 337 14.65 -29.47 -20.60
N ALA A 338 14.35 -30.75 -20.34
CA ALA A 338 14.13 -31.24 -18.99
C ALA A 338 15.37 -31.07 -18.10
N LYS A 339 16.56 -31.24 -18.69
CA LYS A 339 17.82 -31.05 -17.98
C LYS A 339 18.05 -29.57 -17.60
N ASP A 340 17.83 -28.65 -18.56
CA ASP A 340 17.99 -27.19 -18.30
C ASP A 340 16.99 -26.72 -17.25
N LEU A 341 15.76 -27.27 -17.32
CA LEU A 341 14.71 -26.93 -16.35
C LEU A 341 15.10 -27.40 -14.95
N LEU A 342 15.57 -28.63 -14.79
CA LEU A 342 16.00 -29.15 -13.50
C LEU A 342 17.17 -28.33 -12.93
N THR A 343 18.20 -28.12 -13.75
CA THR A 343 19.37 -27.30 -13.35
C THR A 343 18.98 -25.88 -12.97
N PHE A 344 18.04 -25.30 -13.70
CA PHE A 344 17.51 -23.96 -13.36
C PHE A 344 16.81 -23.97 -11.99
N ILE A 345 15.92 -24.94 -11.75
CA ILE A 345 15.17 -25.03 -10.49
C ILE A 345 16.11 -25.27 -9.31
N GLU A 346 17.03 -26.22 -9.43
CA GLU A 346 18.03 -26.52 -8.40
C GLU A 346 18.88 -25.27 -8.07
N ARG A 347 19.30 -24.53 -9.11
CA ARG A 347 20.01 -23.28 -8.94
C ARG A 347 19.16 -22.21 -8.23
N GLN A 348 17.90 -22.07 -8.60
CA GLN A 348 17.01 -21.11 -7.95
C GLN A 348 16.75 -21.48 -6.48
N GLN A 349 16.55 -22.74 -6.16
CA GLN A 349 16.39 -23.22 -4.78
C GLN A 349 17.63 -22.98 -3.90
N LEU A 350 18.84 -23.07 -4.49
CA LEU A 350 20.08 -22.75 -3.80
C LEU A 350 20.25 -21.24 -3.56
N MET A 351 19.64 -20.41 -4.41
CA MET A 351 19.78 -18.95 -4.39
C MET A 351 18.64 -18.25 -3.64
N ASP A 352 17.47 -18.88 -3.59
CA ASP A 352 16.33 -18.35 -2.85
C ASP A 352 16.53 -18.61 -1.35
N SER A 353 16.95 -17.58 -0.66
CA SER A 353 16.61 -17.48 0.75
C SER A 353 15.08 -17.38 0.84
N ASN A 354 14.41 -18.36 1.35
CA ASN A 354 13.03 -18.58 1.85
C ASN A 354 11.97 -17.44 1.78
N ASP A 355 12.19 -16.37 1.03
CA ASP A 355 11.33 -15.19 1.00
C ASP A 355 10.24 -15.28 -0.09
N ASN A 356 10.21 -16.34 -0.89
CA ASN A 356 9.24 -16.48 -1.98
C ASN A 356 8.44 -17.78 -1.89
N ALA A 357 7.44 -17.80 -1.02
CA ALA A 357 6.62 -18.99 -0.79
C ALA A 357 5.98 -19.53 -2.09
N ALA A 358 5.57 -18.69 -3.04
CA ALA A 358 4.88 -19.13 -4.25
C ALA A 358 5.83 -19.84 -5.22
N LEU A 359 7.02 -19.31 -5.47
CA LEU A 359 8.02 -19.93 -6.33
C LEU A 359 8.60 -21.19 -5.67
N GLU A 360 8.86 -21.16 -4.38
CA GLU A 360 9.33 -22.32 -3.63
C GLU A 360 8.35 -23.50 -3.72
N ILE A 361 7.06 -23.23 -3.52
CA ILE A 361 6.02 -24.26 -3.67
C ILE A 361 6.00 -24.83 -5.09
N ALA A 362 6.17 -23.97 -6.11
CA ALA A 362 6.24 -24.42 -7.50
C ALA A 362 7.50 -25.27 -7.77
N TYR A 363 8.68 -24.84 -7.33
CA TYR A 363 9.93 -25.58 -7.48
C TYR A 363 9.87 -26.95 -6.81
N ASN A 364 9.39 -27.00 -5.56
CA ASN A 364 9.21 -28.25 -4.82
C ASN A 364 8.29 -29.23 -5.55
N TYR A 365 7.25 -28.72 -6.24
CA TYR A 365 6.41 -29.56 -7.08
C TYR A 365 7.20 -30.16 -8.24
N TYR A 366 8.00 -29.36 -8.96
CA TYR A 366 8.79 -29.83 -10.10
C TYR A 366 9.88 -30.80 -9.70
N VAL A 367 10.57 -30.56 -8.60
CA VAL A 367 11.60 -31.48 -8.05
C VAL A 367 10.97 -32.78 -7.62
N LYS A 368 9.80 -32.75 -6.98
CA LYS A 368 9.07 -34.00 -6.63
C LYS A 368 8.65 -34.82 -7.86
N ASN A 369 8.38 -34.17 -8.98
CA ASN A 369 7.97 -34.78 -10.24
C ASN A 369 9.12 -34.79 -11.28
N LYS A 370 10.37 -34.91 -10.82
CA LYS A 370 11.55 -34.86 -11.70
C LYS A 370 11.56 -35.89 -12.84
N ASP A 371 10.97 -37.06 -12.61
CA ASP A 371 10.89 -38.11 -13.60
C ASP A 371 9.93 -37.79 -14.76
N ASP A 372 8.96 -36.90 -14.51
CA ASP A 372 7.98 -36.43 -15.50
C ASP A 372 8.39 -35.12 -16.18
N LEU A 373 9.57 -34.53 -15.88
CA LEU A 373 9.98 -33.22 -16.42
C LEU A 373 9.97 -33.18 -17.95
N GLY A 374 10.24 -34.31 -18.62
CA GLY A 374 10.14 -34.38 -20.06
C GLY A 374 8.72 -34.15 -20.59
N LYS A 375 7.70 -34.62 -19.88
CA LYS A 375 6.29 -34.37 -20.16
C LYS A 375 5.94 -32.92 -19.85
N ILE A 376 6.33 -32.43 -18.69
CA ILE A 376 6.10 -31.04 -18.23
C ILE A 376 6.69 -30.04 -19.23
N VAL A 377 7.90 -30.23 -19.72
CA VAL A 377 8.52 -29.39 -20.74
C VAL A 377 7.72 -29.36 -22.03
N ARG A 378 7.19 -30.51 -22.47
CA ARG A 378 6.32 -30.56 -23.66
C ARG A 378 5.03 -29.76 -23.44
N GLU A 379 4.42 -29.88 -22.28
CA GLU A 379 3.22 -29.10 -21.93
C GLU A 379 3.52 -27.58 -21.84
N ILE A 380 4.66 -27.18 -21.25
CA ILE A 380 5.11 -25.78 -21.24
C ILE A 380 5.30 -25.27 -22.68
N LYS A 381 6.00 -26.02 -23.53
CA LYS A 381 6.18 -25.64 -24.95
C LYS A 381 4.87 -25.53 -25.71
N HIS A 382 3.90 -26.40 -25.40
CA HIS A 382 2.58 -26.33 -25.99
C HIS A 382 1.79 -25.09 -25.51
N ASP A 383 1.75 -24.86 -24.20
CA ASP A 383 0.97 -23.80 -23.59
C ASP A 383 1.53 -22.40 -23.91
N PHE A 384 2.85 -22.29 -24.01
CA PHE A 384 3.57 -21.05 -24.28
C PHE A 384 4.17 -20.99 -25.71
N ASP A 385 3.58 -21.72 -26.63
CA ASP A 385 3.91 -21.64 -28.07
C ASP A 385 3.76 -20.19 -28.58
N PRO A 386 4.57 -19.70 -29.52
CA PRO A 386 4.45 -18.36 -30.08
C PRO A 386 3.04 -17.97 -30.55
N LYS A 387 2.23 -18.93 -31.00
CA LYS A 387 0.82 -18.70 -31.36
C LYS A 387 -0.06 -18.36 -30.16
N ASN A 388 0.34 -18.75 -28.94
CA ASN A 388 -0.35 -18.49 -27.70
C ASN A 388 0.15 -17.20 -27.01
N VAL A 389 1.00 -16.44 -27.69
CA VAL A 389 1.58 -15.19 -27.23
C VAL A 389 0.97 -14.01 -28.00
N LEU A 390 0.27 -13.14 -27.29
CA LEU A 390 -0.33 -11.95 -27.85
C LEU A 390 0.64 -10.76 -27.70
N ASN A 391 0.98 -10.12 -28.82
CA ASN A 391 1.79 -8.90 -28.79
C ASN A 391 0.87 -7.67 -28.90
N ALA A 392 0.58 -7.04 -27.79
CA ALA A 392 -0.28 -5.87 -27.69
C ALA A 392 0.47 -4.54 -27.93
N ASN A 393 1.60 -4.58 -28.65
CA ASN A 393 2.42 -3.42 -28.99
C ASN A 393 2.18 -3.00 -30.42
N ASP A 394 1.58 -1.87 -30.65
CA ASP A 394 1.52 -1.27 -31.99
C ASP A 394 2.68 -0.30 -32.22
N ALA A 395 3.31 -0.40 -33.39
CA ALA A 395 4.43 0.45 -33.79
C ALA A 395 4.01 1.92 -34.06
N SER A 396 2.75 2.16 -34.42
CA SER A 396 2.21 3.48 -34.78
C SER A 396 1.43 4.17 -33.66
N GLY A 397 1.22 3.48 -32.54
CA GLY A 397 0.33 3.97 -31.48
C GLY A 397 -1.16 3.93 -31.87
N ASN A 398 -1.50 3.37 -33.02
CA ASN A 398 -2.85 3.09 -33.45
C ASN A 398 -3.32 1.74 -32.91
N MET A 399 -4.64 1.54 -32.89
CA MET A 399 -5.27 0.37 -32.31
C MET A 399 -4.73 -0.93 -32.94
N LEU A 400 -4.54 -1.95 -32.10
CA LEU A 400 -4.41 -3.33 -32.50
C LEU A 400 -5.42 -3.65 -33.63
N GLU A 401 -5.05 -4.52 -34.55
CA GLU A 401 -6.02 -5.06 -35.51
C GLU A 401 -7.29 -5.48 -34.78
N LYS A 402 -8.45 -5.26 -35.35
CA LYS A 402 -9.75 -5.47 -34.67
C LYS A 402 -9.84 -6.82 -33.95
N GLY A 403 -9.36 -7.90 -34.57
CA GLY A 403 -9.36 -9.24 -33.96
C GLY A 403 -8.41 -9.39 -32.76
N GLN A 404 -7.28 -8.68 -32.71
CA GLN A 404 -6.36 -8.71 -31.57
C GLN A 404 -6.90 -7.95 -30.37
N TYR A 405 -7.65 -6.86 -30.62
CA TYR A 405 -8.32 -6.11 -29.55
C TYR A 405 -9.45 -6.92 -28.93
N GLU A 406 -10.23 -7.63 -29.72
CA GLU A 406 -11.26 -8.55 -29.23
C GLU A 406 -10.62 -9.69 -28.42
N ALA A 407 -9.52 -10.28 -28.91
CA ALA A 407 -8.78 -11.33 -28.22
C ALA A 407 -8.23 -10.86 -26.86
N LEU A 408 -7.75 -9.60 -26.79
CA LEU A 408 -7.25 -9.03 -25.55
C LEU A 408 -8.36 -8.83 -24.49
N ASN A 409 -9.59 -8.59 -24.91
CA ASN A 409 -10.73 -8.38 -24.00
C ASN A 409 -11.54 -9.66 -23.71
N THR A 410 -11.15 -10.79 -24.29
CA THR A 410 -11.82 -12.10 -24.12
C THR A 410 -10.85 -13.18 -23.66
N LEU A 411 -9.77 -12.79 -22.94
CA LEU A 411 -8.74 -13.73 -22.48
C LEU A 411 -9.27 -14.84 -21.56
N GLU A 412 -10.37 -14.60 -20.85
CA GLU A 412 -11.07 -15.59 -20.04
C GLU A 412 -11.93 -16.57 -20.85
N SER A 413 -12.25 -16.25 -22.09
CA SER A 413 -13.06 -17.14 -22.94
C SER A 413 -12.39 -18.48 -23.19
N PRO A 414 -13.14 -19.60 -23.16
CA PRO A 414 -12.61 -20.93 -23.50
C PRO A 414 -12.04 -21.00 -24.92
N ASN A 415 -12.60 -20.21 -25.86
CA ASN A 415 -12.17 -20.17 -27.26
C ASN A 415 -10.91 -19.31 -27.48
N ASN A 416 -10.47 -18.55 -26.47
CA ASN A 416 -9.26 -17.75 -26.53
C ASN A 416 -8.07 -18.57 -26.03
N PHE A 417 -7.05 -18.80 -26.86
CA PHE A 417 -5.92 -19.67 -26.57
C PHE A 417 -4.68 -18.94 -26.00
N TYR A 418 -4.70 -17.61 -25.94
CA TYR A 418 -3.55 -16.85 -25.44
C TYR A 418 -3.27 -17.12 -23.96
N ARG A 419 -1.98 -17.26 -23.64
CA ARG A 419 -1.44 -17.48 -22.29
C ARG A 419 -0.53 -16.34 -21.83
N VAL A 420 0.01 -15.60 -22.78
CA VAL A 420 0.98 -14.53 -22.54
C VAL A 420 0.59 -13.30 -23.34
N VAL A 421 0.72 -12.14 -22.68
CA VAL A 421 0.51 -10.81 -23.31
C VAL A 421 1.78 -9.99 -23.12
N PHE A 422 2.37 -9.52 -24.20
CA PHE A 422 3.42 -8.51 -24.18
C PHE A 422 2.80 -7.12 -24.40
N ALA A 423 3.01 -6.19 -23.48
CA ALA A 423 2.36 -4.89 -23.52
C ALA A 423 3.30 -3.72 -23.13
N VAL A 424 3.00 -2.54 -23.66
CA VAL A 424 3.54 -1.24 -23.27
C VAL A 424 2.42 -0.39 -22.68
N ALA A 425 2.72 0.71 -22.06
CA ALA A 425 1.90 1.52 -21.14
C ALA A 425 0.41 1.82 -21.51
N LYS A 426 -0.10 1.44 -22.67
CA LYS A 426 -1.45 1.80 -23.16
C LYS A 426 -2.61 0.89 -22.72
N LEU A 427 -2.36 -0.21 -22.01
CA LEU A 427 -3.44 -1.13 -21.57
C LEU A 427 -4.20 -0.69 -20.30
N THR A 428 -4.07 0.55 -19.90
CA THR A 428 -4.62 1.03 -18.61
C THR A 428 -6.10 1.41 -18.69
N GLU A 429 -6.64 1.81 -19.84
CA GLU A 429 -8.03 2.22 -19.98
C GLU A 429 -8.85 1.21 -20.81
N GLY A 430 -10.01 0.81 -20.30
CA GLY A 430 -10.96 -0.05 -21.00
C GLY A 430 -10.60 -1.55 -21.05
N TRP A 431 -9.43 -1.95 -20.54
CA TRP A 431 -9.06 -3.36 -20.46
C TRP A 431 -9.65 -4.03 -19.23
N ASP A 432 -10.34 -5.15 -19.44
CA ASP A 432 -11.09 -5.84 -18.41
C ASP A 432 -10.90 -7.35 -18.54
N VAL A 433 -9.99 -7.90 -17.75
CA VAL A 433 -9.62 -9.31 -17.80
C VAL A 433 -9.51 -9.86 -16.37
N LEU A 434 -10.21 -10.98 -16.11
CA LEU A 434 -10.32 -11.57 -14.79
C LEU A 434 -9.21 -12.60 -14.52
N ASN A 435 -8.69 -13.26 -15.54
CA ASN A 435 -7.74 -14.36 -15.43
C ASN A 435 -6.26 -13.94 -15.54
N LEU A 436 -5.94 -12.65 -15.33
CA LEU A 436 -4.56 -12.18 -15.17
C LEU A 436 -4.03 -12.57 -13.79
N TYR A 437 -2.93 -13.34 -13.76
CA TYR A 437 -2.36 -13.86 -12.51
C TYR A 437 -0.93 -13.40 -12.25
N ASP A 438 -0.22 -12.98 -13.31
CA ASP A 438 1.14 -12.48 -13.17
C ASP A 438 1.35 -11.25 -14.03
N ILE A 439 1.91 -10.20 -13.44
CA ILE A 439 2.39 -8.99 -14.12
C ILE A 439 3.89 -8.91 -13.91
N VAL A 440 4.67 -8.97 -14.98
CA VAL A 440 6.13 -9.01 -14.93
C VAL A 440 6.71 -7.80 -15.63
N ARG A 441 7.48 -7.01 -14.92
CA ARG A 441 8.23 -5.89 -15.52
C ARG A 441 9.51 -6.40 -16.17
N ILE A 442 9.74 -5.96 -17.40
CA ILE A 442 10.90 -6.33 -18.23
C ILE A 442 11.71 -5.10 -18.57
N SER A 443 13.05 -5.24 -18.52
CA SER A 443 14.04 -4.21 -18.84
C SER A 443 13.73 -2.88 -18.14
N GLU A 444 13.68 -2.92 -16.83
CA GLU A 444 13.33 -1.80 -15.98
C GLU A 444 14.43 -0.73 -16.04
N GLU A 445 14.05 0.49 -16.44
CA GLU A 445 14.88 1.67 -16.19
C GLU A 445 14.63 2.12 -14.74
N ALA A 446 15.69 2.42 -14.00
CA ALA A 446 15.64 2.84 -12.57
C ALA A 446 14.90 4.19 -12.34
N LYS A 447 14.47 4.86 -13.40
CA LYS A 447 13.74 6.14 -13.34
C LYS A 447 12.25 5.90 -13.12
N ALA A 448 11.88 5.71 -11.87
CA ALA A 448 10.49 5.81 -11.49
C ALA A 448 10.10 7.29 -11.33
N ASN A 449 9.03 7.72 -11.99
CA ASN A 449 8.35 8.97 -11.68
C ASN A 449 6.94 8.66 -11.15
N LYS A 450 6.33 9.62 -10.46
CA LYS A 450 5.00 9.46 -9.86
C LYS A 450 3.94 8.99 -10.87
N ASN A 451 4.02 9.47 -12.11
CA ASN A 451 3.06 9.09 -13.16
C ASN A 451 3.22 7.63 -13.59
N SER A 452 4.47 7.14 -13.72
CA SER A 452 4.70 5.74 -14.12
C SER A 452 4.23 4.76 -13.04
N THR A 453 4.48 5.04 -11.75
CA THR A 453 4.04 4.18 -10.65
C THR A 453 2.53 4.24 -10.44
N MET A 454 1.86 5.34 -10.77
CA MET A 454 0.40 5.44 -10.76
C MET A 454 -0.24 4.54 -11.84
N VAL A 455 0.31 4.55 -13.05
CA VAL A 455 -0.12 3.64 -14.14
C VAL A 455 0.08 2.17 -13.75
N GLU A 456 1.15 1.86 -13.04
CA GLU A 456 1.39 0.51 -12.53
C GLU A 456 0.37 0.11 -11.45
N ALA A 457 0.09 1.00 -10.51
CA ALA A 457 -0.92 0.77 -9.49
C ALA A 457 -2.32 0.55 -10.10
N GLN A 458 -2.69 1.31 -11.15
CA GLN A 458 -3.92 1.08 -11.91
C GLN A 458 -3.95 -0.29 -12.57
N LEU A 459 -2.85 -0.72 -13.16
CA LEU A 459 -2.74 -2.04 -13.79
C LEU A 459 -2.86 -3.17 -12.75
N ILE A 460 -2.21 -3.03 -11.61
CA ILE A 460 -2.33 -3.97 -10.48
C ILE A 460 -3.79 -4.05 -10.01
N GLY A 461 -4.46 -2.92 -9.83
CA GLY A 461 -5.87 -2.87 -9.44
C GLY A 461 -6.80 -3.56 -10.44
N ARG A 462 -6.54 -3.45 -11.74
CA ARG A 462 -7.28 -4.18 -12.79
C ARG A 462 -6.97 -5.67 -12.76
N GLY A 463 -5.70 -6.06 -12.63
CA GLY A 463 -5.28 -7.46 -12.51
C GLY A 463 -5.80 -8.15 -11.25
N ALA A 464 -6.05 -7.39 -10.19
CA ALA A 464 -6.58 -7.89 -8.93
C ALA A 464 -8.05 -8.34 -9.00
N ARG A 465 -8.78 -8.08 -10.09
CA ARG A 465 -10.15 -8.55 -10.24
C ARG A 465 -10.25 -10.05 -10.06
N TYR A 466 -11.22 -10.49 -9.28
CA TYR A 466 -11.40 -11.90 -8.98
C TYR A 466 -11.93 -12.66 -10.21
N TYR A 467 -11.29 -13.79 -10.52
CA TYR A 467 -11.77 -14.74 -11.53
C TYR A 467 -12.64 -15.79 -10.84
N PRO A 468 -13.96 -15.78 -11.04
CA PRO A 468 -14.85 -16.74 -10.42
C PRO A 468 -14.67 -18.12 -11.09
N PHE A 469 -14.20 -19.08 -10.31
CA PHE A 469 -14.05 -20.45 -10.75
C PHE A 469 -14.83 -21.43 -9.85
N GLU A 470 -15.11 -22.60 -10.34
CA GLU A 470 -15.83 -23.65 -9.63
C GLU A 470 -14.87 -24.69 -9.08
N ILE A 471 -15.11 -25.08 -7.83
CA ILE A 471 -14.47 -26.23 -7.20
C ILE A 471 -15.59 -27.16 -6.73
N ASN A 472 -15.53 -28.43 -7.13
CA ASN A 472 -16.55 -29.43 -6.79
C ASN A 472 -17.99 -29.01 -7.15
N GLY A 473 -18.16 -28.20 -8.21
CA GLY A 473 -19.48 -27.72 -8.66
C GLY A 473 -19.96 -26.44 -7.99
N GLU A 474 -19.22 -25.91 -7.00
CA GLU A 474 -19.56 -24.65 -6.36
C GLU A 474 -18.75 -23.50 -6.97
N ARG A 475 -19.45 -22.50 -7.52
CA ARG A 475 -18.87 -21.27 -8.04
C ARG A 475 -18.88 -20.20 -6.96
N SER A 476 -17.73 -19.54 -6.76
CA SER A 476 -17.63 -18.40 -5.84
C SER A 476 -17.21 -17.13 -6.57
N TYR A 477 -17.75 -16.00 -6.11
CA TYR A 477 -17.36 -14.66 -6.55
C TYR A 477 -16.52 -13.93 -5.50
N GLN A 478 -16.17 -14.64 -4.42
CA GLN A 478 -15.30 -14.17 -3.35
C GLN A 478 -14.18 -15.19 -3.13
N ARG A 479 -13.04 -14.73 -2.61
CA ARG A 479 -11.95 -15.61 -2.18
C ARG A 479 -12.42 -16.54 -1.08
N ARG A 480 -11.94 -17.77 -1.15
CA ARG A 480 -12.35 -18.89 -0.26
C ARG A 480 -11.26 -19.35 0.68
N PHE A 481 -9.99 -19.03 0.37
CA PHE A 481 -8.83 -19.64 1.03
C PHE A 481 -8.09 -18.68 1.96
N ASP A 482 -8.60 -17.49 2.21
CA ASP A 482 -7.95 -16.46 3.03
C ASP A 482 -7.73 -16.86 4.50
N GLN A 483 -8.51 -17.82 5.01
CA GLN A 483 -8.47 -18.22 6.41
C GLN A 483 -7.26 -19.09 6.77
N ASP A 484 -6.65 -19.74 5.78
CA ASP A 484 -5.45 -20.56 5.94
C ASP A 484 -4.33 -20.10 4.99
N PRO A 485 -3.41 -19.25 5.47
CA PRO A 485 -2.29 -18.78 4.66
C PRO A 485 -1.32 -19.86 4.17
N SER A 486 -1.31 -21.06 4.80
CA SER A 486 -0.51 -22.21 4.35
C SER A 486 -1.18 -22.96 3.19
N ASN A 487 -2.45 -22.64 2.90
CA ASN A 487 -3.20 -23.32 1.87
C ASN A 487 -2.63 -23.01 0.47
N LYS A 488 -2.13 -24.05 -0.19
CA LYS A 488 -1.58 -23.93 -1.55
C LYS A 488 -2.63 -23.49 -2.59
N GLN A 489 -3.92 -23.61 -2.28
CA GLN A 489 -5.02 -23.14 -3.13
C GLN A 489 -5.07 -21.61 -3.21
N LEU A 490 -4.47 -20.89 -2.27
CA LEU A 490 -4.32 -19.42 -2.33
C LEU A 490 -3.68 -18.95 -3.64
N LEU A 491 -2.81 -19.76 -4.26
CA LEU A 491 -2.21 -19.44 -5.56
C LEU A 491 -3.24 -19.25 -6.67
N LEU A 492 -4.42 -19.90 -6.55
CA LEU A 492 -5.54 -19.74 -7.50
C LEU A 492 -6.30 -18.43 -7.30
N GLU A 493 -6.07 -17.74 -6.19
CA GLU A 493 -6.73 -16.49 -5.82
C GLU A 493 -5.75 -15.32 -5.63
N THR A 494 -4.49 -15.50 -6.07
CA THR A 494 -3.42 -14.51 -5.89
C THR A 494 -2.89 -13.99 -7.22
N LEU A 495 -2.83 -12.66 -7.37
CA LEU A 495 -2.10 -11.95 -8.41
C LEU A 495 -0.67 -11.69 -7.91
N HIS A 496 0.33 -12.06 -8.70
CA HIS A 496 1.73 -11.72 -8.41
C HIS A 496 2.22 -10.60 -9.34
N TYR A 497 2.79 -9.57 -8.72
CA TYR A 497 3.45 -8.46 -9.40
C TYR A 497 4.96 -8.62 -9.25
N HIS A 498 5.64 -8.98 -10.35
CA HIS A 498 7.08 -9.23 -10.37
C HIS A 498 7.84 -7.96 -10.75
N THR A 499 8.72 -7.51 -9.88
CA THR A 499 9.49 -6.27 -10.06
C THR A 499 10.90 -6.38 -9.51
N MET A 500 11.75 -5.43 -9.84
CA MET A 500 13.08 -5.33 -9.25
C MET A 500 13.02 -4.91 -7.78
N ASN A 501 13.98 -5.38 -7.00
CA ASN A 501 14.22 -4.91 -5.64
C ASN A 501 14.95 -3.56 -5.66
N GLU A 502 14.25 -2.51 -6.10
CA GLU A 502 14.75 -1.15 -6.21
C GLU A 502 14.07 -0.24 -5.17
N PRO A 503 14.76 0.17 -4.08
CA PRO A 503 14.14 0.86 -2.96
C PRO A 503 13.39 2.15 -3.32
N GLN A 504 13.94 2.97 -4.25
CA GLN A 504 13.28 4.21 -4.65
C GLN A 504 12.00 3.95 -5.46
N TYR A 505 12.06 3.00 -6.39
CA TYR A 505 10.89 2.60 -7.14
C TYR A 505 9.81 2.01 -6.23
N LEU A 506 10.19 1.10 -5.32
CA LEU A 506 9.27 0.48 -4.39
C LEU A 506 8.61 1.50 -3.47
N LYS A 507 9.34 2.48 -2.97
CA LYS A 507 8.79 3.59 -2.19
C LYS A 507 7.74 4.40 -2.97
N GLN A 508 8.01 4.71 -4.24
CA GLN A 508 7.07 5.44 -5.09
C GLN A 508 5.87 4.57 -5.47
N LEU A 509 6.08 3.29 -5.78
CA LEU A 509 4.99 2.35 -6.05
C LEU A 509 4.07 2.20 -4.84
N VAL A 510 4.62 2.03 -3.64
CA VAL A 510 3.86 2.01 -2.37
C VAL A 510 3.05 3.29 -2.19
N GLY A 511 3.63 4.45 -2.49
CA GLY A 511 2.90 5.73 -2.49
C GLY A 511 1.74 5.76 -3.48
N SER A 512 1.94 5.25 -4.70
CA SER A 512 0.90 5.17 -5.72
C SER A 512 -0.18 4.14 -5.39
N LEU A 513 0.19 3.00 -4.81
CA LEU A 513 -0.75 1.99 -4.32
C LEU A 513 -1.64 2.55 -3.21
N LYS A 514 -1.06 3.32 -2.26
CA LYS A 514 -1.83 4.02 -1.21
C LYS A 514 -2.82 5.02 -1.79
N GLN A 515 -2.43 5.82 -2.78
CA GLN A 515 -3.33 6.77 -3.44
C GLN A 515 -4.51 6.08 -4.13
N MET A 516 -4.34 4.82 -4.51
CA MET A 516 -5.38 4.00 -5.13
C MET A 516 -6.11 3.07 -4.14
N ASP A 517 -5.88 3.25 -2.85
CA ASP A 517 -6.40 2.37 -1.79
C ASP A 517 -6.05 0.88 -2.01
N LEU A 518 -4.94 0.58 -2.67
CA LEU A 518 -4.42 -0.77 -2.83
C LEU A 518 -3.55 -1.18 -1.64
N PRO A 519 -3.54 -2.48 -1.26
CA PRO A 519 -2.70 -2.97 -0.18
C PRO A 519 -1.23 -2.69 -0.46
N THR A 520 -0.55 -2.18 0.55
CA THR A 520 0.89 -1.88 0.45
C THR A 520 1.75 -2.94 1.12
N GLY A 521 1.14 -4.00 1.64
CA GLY A 521 1.79 -5.00 2.49
C GLY A 521 1.93 -4.54 3.95
N LYS A 522 1.47 -3.32 4.27
CA LYS A 522 1.47 -2.77 5.64
C LYS A 522 0.07 -2.39 6.14
N ASP A 523 -0.97 -2.61 5.34
CA ASP A 523 -2.32 -2.19 5.68
C ASP A 523 -3.02 -3.29 6.48
N SER A 524 -3.39 -2.97 7.73
CA SER A 524 -4.18 -3.87 8.56
C SER A 524 -5.65 -3.80 8.15
N LYS A 525 -6.34 -4.93 8.23
CA LYS A 525 -7.78 -5.07 7.97
C LYS A 525 -8.65 -4.36 9.01
N ASN A 526 -8.09 -3.98 10.16
CA ASN A 526 -8.85 -3.46 11.29
C ASN A 526 -9.06 -1.95 11.20
N PRO A 527 -10.24 -1.45 11.58
CA PRO A 527 -10.47 -0.01 11.68
C PRO A 527 -9.52 0.60 12.73
N PRO A 528 -9.16 1.88 12.59
CA PRO A 528 -8.35 2.53 13.59
C PRO A 528 -9.10 2.57 14.93
N ILE A 529 -8.38 2.21 16.00
CA ILE A 529 -8.88 2.30 17.37
C ILE A 529 -8.52 3.67 17.90
N GLU A 530 -9.49 4.39 18.44
CA GLU A 530 -9.27 5.66 19.11
C GLU A 530 -8.72 5.39 20.51
N ILE A 531 -7.57 5.99 20.83
CA ILE A 531 -6.90 5.93 22.12
C ILE A 531 -7.07 7.28 22.78
N LYS A 532 -7.74 7.29 23.93
CA LYS A 532 -8.09 8.53 24.62
C LYS A 532 -7.25 8.71 25.89
N VAL A 533 -6.81 9.91 26.11
CA VAL A 533 -6.26 10.31 27.41
C VAL A 533 -7.39 10.26 28.44
N LYS A 534 -7.15 9.55 29.54
CA LYS A 534 -8.16 9.34 30.60
C LYS A 534 -8.66 10.66 31.17
N SER A 535 -9.98 10.72 31.44
CA SER A 535 -10.61 11.89 32.03
C SER A 535 -10.10 12.23 33.43
N GLU A 536 -9.73 11.19 34.20
CA GLU A 536 -9.12 11.33 35.52
C GLU A 536 -7.76 12.00 35.43
N PHE A 537 -6.92 11.57 34.50
CA PHE A 537 -5.61 12.18 34.27
C PHE A 537 -5.74 13.63 33.80
N LYS A 538 -6.70 13.92 32.89
CA LYS A 538 -6.95 15.32 32.43
C LYS A 538 -7.32 16.29 33.55
N ARG A 539 -7.73 15.80 34.73
CA ARG A 539 -8.09 16.61 35.91
C ARG A 539 -6.90 16.86 36.84
N THR A 540 -5.78 16.19 36.67
CA THR A 540 -4.60 16.29 37.54
C THR A 540 -3.78 17.54 37.26
N GLU A 541 -3.01 17.98 38.27
CA GLU A 541 -2.05 19.09 38.12
C GLU A 541 -0.95 18.73 37.13
N ALA A 542 -0.47 17.48 37.12
CA ALA A 542 0.50 16.98 36.17
C ALA A 542 0.05 17.18 34.70
N TYR A 543 -1.23 16.96 34.40
CA TYR A 543 -1.74 17.21 33.02
C TYR A 543 -1.87 18.70 32.72
N ARG A 544 -2.29 19.50 33.67
CA ARG A 544 -2.59 20.93 33.46
C ARG A 544 -1.36 21.81 33.38
N HIS A 545 -0.35 21.50 34.21
CA HIS A 545 0.83 22.34 34.43
C HIS A 545 2.15 21.59 34.19
N GLY A 546 2.14 20.25 34.15
CA GLY A 546 3.33 19.45 33.92
C GLY A 546 3.88 19.63 32.51
N LYS A 547 5.19 19.37 32.37
CA LYS A 547 5.94 19.41 31.09
C LYS A 547 6.67 18.11 30.86
N ILE A 548 6.85 17.76 29.60
CA ILE A 548 7.79 16.71 29.17
C ILE A 548 8.96 17.36 28.46
N TYR A 549 10.17 16.87 28.74
CA TYR A 549 11.41 17.53 28.32
C TYR A 549 12.10 16.74 27.23
N TYR A 550 12.52 17.43 26.18
CA TYR A 550 13.32 16.90 25.09
C TYR A 550 14.42 17.89 24.75
N ASN A 551 15.54 17.39 24.26
CA ASN A 551 16.66 18.27 23.98
C ASN A 551 16.50 19.04 22.68
N GLU A 552 17.08 20.24 22.65
CA GLU A 552 17.07 21.12 21.49
C GLU A 552 17.98 20.57 20.38
N SER A 553 17.65 20.85 19.13
CA SER A 553 18.48 20.58 17.98
C SER A 553 19.01 21.86 17.36
N VAL A 554 20.28 21.84 16.92
CA VAL A 554 20.96 22.95 16.25
C VAL A 554 21.45 22.53 14.86
N ASP A 555 21.62 23.49 13.96
CA ASP A 555 22.10 23.23 12.63
C ASP A 555 23.56 22.74 12.63
N VAL A 556 23.83 21.69 11.87
CA VAL A 556 25.18 21.15 11.67
C VAL A 556 25.84 21.92 10.52
N PRO A 557 27.02 22.51 10.74
CA PRO A 557 27.71 23.21 9.68
C PRO A 557 28.13 22.25 8.57
N SER A 558 28.07 22.69 7.33
CA SER A 558 28.42 21.87 6.16
C SER A 558 29.85 21.34 6.19
N SER A 559 30.78 22.05 6.89
CA SER A 559 32.17 21.64 7.11
C SER A 559 32.30 20.34 7.89
N TYR A 560 31.28 19.96 8.63
CA TYR A 560 31.26 18.70 9.38
C TYR A 560 31.31 17.46 8.48
N PHE A 561 30.68 17.56 7.30
CA PHE A 561 30.56 16.45 6.36
C PHE A 561 31.77 16.37 5.42
N ASP A 562 32.94 16.08 5.98
CA ASP A 562 34.26 16.07 5.30
C ASP A 562 34.75 14.68 4.90
N SER A 563 34.05 13.63 5.32
CA SER A 563 34.39 12.24 5.01
C SER A 563 33.16 11.33 4.97
N ILE A 564 33.27 10.19 4.29
CA ILE A 564 32.19 9.20 4.17
C ILE A 564 31.78 8.61 5.53
N GLN A 565 32.68 8.60 6.48
CA GLN A 565 32.41 8.12 7.85
C GLN A 565 31.37 8.99 8.57
N LYS A 566 31.35 10.29 8.27
CA LYS A 566 30.38 11.23 8.84
C LYS A 566 28.92 10.94 8.41
N TYR A 567 28.74 10.06 7.43
CA TYR A 567 27.43 9.55 7.00
C TYR A 567 27.11 8.15 7.58
N GLY A 568 27.86 7.68 8.56
CA GLY A 568 27.66 6.36 9.14
C GLY A 568 28.13 5.21 8.22
N ILE A 569 29.03 5.50 7.30
CA ILE A 569 29.66 4.50 6.43
C ILE A 569 31.03 4.19 7.01
N GLU A 570 31.14 3.00 7.59
CA GLU A 570 32.43 2.54 8.10
C GLU A 570 33.37 2.27 6.92
N TYR A 571 34.51 2.93 6.92
CA TYR A 571 35.54 2.69 5.91
C TYR A 571 36.27 1.38 6.21
N LYS A 572 36.06 0.40 5.33
CA LYS A 572 36.82 -0.87 5.35
C LYS A 572 37.48 -1.04 3.99
N SER A 573 38.77 -1.32 4.01
CA SER A 573 39.53 -1.68 2.80
C SER A 573 39.02 -2.99 2.18
N ASP A 574 38.47 -3.87 3.03
CA ASP A 574 37.99 -5.20 2.66
C ASP A 574 36.48 -5.29 2.95
N LEU A 575 35.69 -5.34 1.90
CA LEU A 575 34.24 -5.40 2.00
C LEU A 575 33.70 -6.76 1.60
N GLN A 576 33.01 -7.42 2.53
CA GLN A 576 32.26 -8.63 2.22
C GLN A 576 30.89 -8.27 1.62
N ARG A 577 30.54 -8.91 0.51
CA ARG A 577 29.26 -8.77 -0.18
C ARG A 577 28.71 -10.11 -0.61
N ASN A 578 27.41 -10.27 -0.49
CA ASN A 578 26.71 -11.43 -1.02
C ASN A 578 26.34 -11.16 -2.46
N LEU A 579 26.67 -12.09 -3.33
CA LEU A 579 26.19 -12.08 -4.70
C LEU A 579 24.78 -12.71 -4.67
N ASN A 580 23.77 -11.90 -4.48
CA ASN A 580 22.39 -12.35 -4.41
C ASN A 580 21.82 -12.59 -5.81
N TYR A 581 21.54 -13.84 -6.11
CA TYR A 581 20.75 -14.27 -7.25
C TYR A 581 19.47 -14.90 -6.72
N GLY A 582 18.39 -14.24 -6.68
CA GLY A 582 17.16 -14.83 -6.19
C GLY A 582 15.95 -13.93 -6.39
N SER A 583 14.79 -14.54 -6.39
CA SER A 583 13.50 -13.89 -6.40
C SER A 583 12.99 -13.81 -4.96
N ARG A 584 12.53 -12.63 -4.54
CA ARG A 584 11.98 -12.42 -3.22
C ARG A 584 10.49 -12.17 -3.30
N GLU A 585 9.71 -13.00 -2.64
CA GLU A 585 8.30 -12.70 -2.37
C GLU A 585 8.20 -11.93 -1.07
N VAL A 586 7.73 -10.71 -1.13
CA VAL A 586 7.51 -9.91 0.08
C VAL A 586 6.15 -10.28 0.65
N ASN A 587 6.14 -11.37 1.39
CA ASN A 587 5.26 -11.59 2.53
C ASN A 587 6.12 -11.54 3.78
N TYR A 588 5.65 -10.90 4.83
CA TYR A 588 6.41 -10.71 6.07
C TYR A 588 6.58 -12.00 6.89
N SER A 589 7.38 -12.95 6.38
CA SER A 589 7.85 -14.07 7.19
C SER A 589 9.04 -14.75 6.54
N ALA A 590 10.20 -14.58 7.12
CA ALA A 590 11.44 -15.16 6.66
C ALA A 590 11.94 -16.27 7.58
N TYR A 591 12.39 -17.36 6.99
CA TYR A 591 13.37 -18.28 7.55
C TYR A 591 14.49 -18.51 6.56
N ALA A 592 15.73 -18.43 7.04
CA ALA A 592 16.90 -18.72 6.24
C ALA A 592 17.20 -20.22 6.28
N ALA A 593 17.22 -20.88 5.11
CA ALA A 593 17.85 -22.17 4.98
C ALA A 593 19.36 -22.01 4.88
N ASN A 594 20.13 -22.90 5.52
CA ASN A 594 21.58 -22.96 5.42
C ASN A 594 21.99 -23.34 4.00
N VAL A 595 22.31 -22.34 3.17
CA VAL A 595 22.99 -22.56 1.90
C VAL A 595 24.48 -22.58 2.19
N GLU A 596 25.17 -23.62 1.83
CA GLU A 596 26.64 -23.62 1.89
C GLU A 596 27.16 -22.53 0.95
N THR A 597 27.82 -21.56 1.54
CA THR A 597 28.41 -20.43 0.82
C THR A 597 29.92 -20.43 0.99
N LYS A 598 30.63 -19.94 -0.01
CA LYS A 598 32.09 -19.69 0.08
C LYS A 598 32.36 -18.24 -0.24
N THR A 599 33.51 -17.78 0.27
CA THR A 599 34.00 -16.42 -0.01
C THR A 599 34.98 -16.47 -1.16
N ILE A 600 34.75 -15.67 -2.19
CA ILE A 600 35.66 -15.45 -3.30
C ILE A 600 36.22 -14.03 -3.19
N SER A 601 37.55 -13.89 -3.25
CA SER A 601 38.18 -12.57 -3.30
C SER A 601 38.24 -12.09 -4.74
N VAL A 602 37.68 -10.92 -4.99
CA VAL A 602 37.92 -10.17 -6.24
C VAL A 602 39.12 -9.27 -5.98
N SER A 603 40.26 -9.67 -6.46
CA SER A 603 41.58 -9.14 -6.06
C SER A 603 41.87 -7.70 -6.46
N ARG A 604 41.06 -7.08 -7.32
CA ARG A 604 41.18 -5.67 -7.69
C ARG A 604 39.94 -5.11 -8.36
N PHE A 605 39.48 -3.94 -7.87
CA PHE A 605 38.53 -3.12 -8.63
C PHE A 605 39.19 -2.60 -9.92
N ASP A 606 38.63 -2.97 -11.07
CA ASP A 606 38.91 -2.22 -12.28
C ASP A 606 38.08 -0.93 -12.22
N ASP A 607 38.74 0.19 -12.16
CA ASP A 607 38.17 1.54 -12.17
C ASP A 607 37.01 1.72 -13.17
N ARG A 608 37.04 1.00 -14.30
CA ARG A 608 35.98 1.02 -15.30
C ARG A 608 34.63 0.58 -14.79
N TYR A 609 34.59 -0.40 -13.88
CA TYR A 609 33.35 -0.85 -13.27
C TYR A 609 32.77 0.20 -12.32
N VAL A 610 33.62 0.83 -11.51
CA VAL A 610 33.20 1.90 -10.58
C VAL A 610 32.66 3.10 -11.35
N LYS A 611 33.40 3.56 -12.38
CA LYS A 611 32.94 4.66 -13.23
C LYS A 611 31.64 4.34 -13.94
N LYS A 612 31.51 3.11 -14.47
CA LYS A 612 30.29 2.68 -15.17
C LYS A 612 29.10 2.52 -14.22
N ALA A 613 29.33 2.07 -12.97
CA ALA A 613 28.31 2.00 -11.95
C ALA A 613 27.82 3.40 -11.54
N ILE A 614 28.72 4.33 -11.31
CA ILE A 614 28.41 5.73 -11.01
C ILE A 614 27.59 6.37 -12.13
N GLN A 615 27.97 6.16 -13.40
CA GLN A 615 27.22 6.67 -14.54
C GLN A 615 25.78 6.12 -14.65
N LYS A 616 25.52 4.95 -14.10
CA LYS A 616 24.20 4.34 -14.10
C LYS A 616 23.28 4.85 -12.98
N LEU A 617 23.83 5.56 -11.99
CA LEU A 617 23.13 6.02 -10.81
C LEU A 617 23.05 7.56 -10.81
N ASP A 618 21.88 8.10 -11.09
CA ASP A 618 21.65 9.55 -11.13
C ASP A 618 22.05 10.29 -9.85
N PHE A 619 21.94 9.63 -8.70
CA PHE A 619 22.38 10.19 -7.42
C PHE A 619 23.86 10.60 -7.45
N TYR A 620 24.70 9.84 -8.12
CA TYR A 620 26.14 10.07 -8.22
C TYR A 620 26.55 11.05 -9.34
N GLN A 621 25.60 11.72 -9.99
CA GLN A 621 25.93 12.92 -10.77
C GLN A 621 26.46 13.99 -9.81
N PHE A 622 27.55 14.68 -10.18
CA PHE A 622 28.23 15.62 -9.28
C PHE A 622 27.28 16.66 -8.65
N SER A 623 26.36 17.22 -9.46
CA SER A 623 25.37 18.19 -8.98
C SER A 623 24.40 17.64 -7.92
N ASN A 624 24.03 16.35 -8.05
CA ASN A 624 23.14 15.69 -7.12
C ASN A 624 23.89 15.28 -5.84
N LEU A 625 25.08 14.69 -6.01
CA LEU A 625 25.90 14.25 -4.90
C LEU A 625 26.34 15.43 -4.02
N LYS A 626 26.67 16.58 -4.62
CA LYS A 626 27.08 17.79 -3.91
C LYS A 626 25.98 18.39 -3.02
N GLN A 627 24.71 18.05 -3.23
CA GLN A 627 23.63 18.46 -2.34
C GLN A 627 23.74 17.79 -0.96
N TYR A 628 24.33 16.62 -0.92
CA TYR A 628 24.55 15.83 0.30
C TYR A 628 26.01 15.89 0.78
N ILE A 629 26.95 16.16 -0.10
CA ILE A 629 28.37 16.29 0.22
C ILE A 629 28.85 17.68 -0.21
N PRO A 630 28.55 18.73 0.59
CA PRO A 630 28.84 20.11 0.19
C PRO A 630 30.33 20.39 -0.06
N ASN A 631 31.21 19.68 0.64
CA ASN A 631 32.67 19.88 0.58
C ASN A 631 33.36 19.11 -0.56
N LEU A 632 32.63 18.29 -1.32
CA LEU A 632 33.19 17.50 -2.40
C LEU A 632 33.75 18.39 -3.52
N GLN A 633 34.99 18.16 -3.90
CA GLN A 633 35.68 18.97 -4.91
C GLN A 633 35.41 18.51 -6.34
N SER A 634 35.34 17.20 -6.55
CA SER A 634 35.08 16.60 -7.87
C SER A 634 34.63 15.17 -7.77
N MET A 635 34.17 14.58 -8.88
CA MET A 635 33.88 13.14 -8.92
C MET A 635 35.14 12.29 -8.77
N ASN A 636 36.30 12.78 -9.22
CA ASN A 636 37.57 12.10 -8.97
C ASN A 636 37.91 12.07 -7.50
N ASP A 637 37.66 13.16 -6.79
CA ASP A 637 37.82 13.22 -5.35
C ASP A 637 36.90 12.19 -4.63
N PHE A 638 35.62 12.11 -5.05
CA PHE A 638 34.71 11.09 -4.51
C PHE A 638 35.19 9.67 -4.77
N ILE A 639 35.67 9.37 -6.00
CA ILE A 639 36.08 8.01 -6.37
C ILE A 639 37.38 7.60 -5.73
N TYR A 640 38.38 8.49 -5.70
CA TYR A 640 39.75 8.13 -5.32
C TYR A 640 40.21 8.78 -4.02
N GLY A 641 39.52 9.80 -3.54
CA GLY A 641 39.86 10.48 -2.28
C GLY A 641 39.84 9.54 -1.08
N SER A 642 40.83 9.69 -0.21
CA SER A 642 41.01 8.86 1.01
C SER A 642 39.84 9.00 1.98
N ASN A 643 39.16 10.14 1.97
CA ASN A 643 38.01 10.42 2.82
C ASN A 643 36.67 9.93 2.25
N TRP A 644 36.69 9.46 0.99
CA TRP A 644 35.49 9.07 0.25
C TRP A 644 35.52 7.58 -0.10
N LEU A 645 35.19 7.23 -1.34
CA LEU A 645 35.09 5.83 -1.77
C LEU A 645 36.46 5.11 -1.76
N ASN A 646 37.56 5.84 -1.99
CA ASN A 646 38.92 5.33 -2.04
C ASN A 646 39.08 4.04 -2.87
N ALA A 647 38.56 4.08 -4.08
CA ALA A 647 38.40 2.89 -4.94
C ALA A 647 39.70 2.15 -5.23
N ASN A 648 40.84 2.84 -5.19
CA ASN A 648 42.17 2.23 -5.42
C ASN A 648 42.57 1.24 -4.34
N ASN A 649 42.08 1.42 -3.11
CA ASN A 649 42.42 0.61 -1.94
C ASN A 649 41.28 -0.33 -1.53
N LEU A 650 40.15 -0.30 -2.22
CA LEU A 650 38.97 -1.08 -1.89
C LEU A 650 39.06 -2.50 -2.49
N LYS A 651 38.85 -3.53 -1.67
CA LYS A 651 38.79 -4.92 -2.06
C LYS A 651 37.37 -5.46 -1.76
N LEU A 652 36.84 -6.26 -2.67
CA LEU A 652 35.57 -6.95 -2.51
C LEU A 652 35.82 -8.44 -2.25
N PHE A 653 35.18 -8.95 -1.22
CA PHE A 653 35.04 -10.36 -0.95
C PHE A 653 33.58 -10.74 -1.23
N LEU A 654 33.35 -11.60 -2.20
CA LEU A 654 32.01 -12.00 -2.60
C LEU A 654 31.67 -13.33 -1.95
N THR A 655 30.59 -13.38 -1.22
CA THR A 655 29.98 -14.64 -0.75
C THR A 655 29.09 -15.17 -1.86
N VAL A 656 29.41 -16.33 -2.37
CA VAL A 656 28.76 -16.97 -3.52
C VAL A 656 28.46 -18.44 -3.17
N PRO A 657 27.50 -19.08 -3.87
CA PRO A 657 27.28 -20.52 -3.77
C PRO A 657 28.57 -21.32 -4.07
N VAL A 658 28.70 -22.51 -3.45
CA VAL A 658 29.95 -23.31 -3.46
C VAL A 658 30.45 -23.66 -4.87
N GLU A 659 29.53 -23.82 -5.84
CA GLU A 659 29.84 -24.13 -7.24
C GLU A 659 30.44 -22.97 -8.04
N TYR A 660 30.31 -21.73 -7.53
CA TYR A 660 30.89 -20.56 -8.22
C TYR A 660 32.41 -20.53 -8.06
N ARG A 661 33.10 -20.16 -9.14
CA ARG A 661 34.55 -19.91 -9.15
C ARG A 661 34.80 -18.47 -9.57
N GLU A 662 35.92 -17.86 -9.12
CA GLU A 662 36.30 -16.48 -9.49
C GLU A 662 36.35 -16.30 -11.02
N ALA A 663 36.82 -17.30 -11.76
CA ALA A 663 36.85 -17.30 -13.22
C ALA A 663 35.45 -17.31 -13.90
N ASN A 664 34.38 -17.57 -13.15
CA ASN A 664 33.01 -17.63 -13.67
C ASN A 664 32.25 -16.32 -13.44
N LEU A 665 32.82 -15.36 -12.71
CA LEU A 665 32.19 -14.06 -12.51
C LEU A 665 32.25 -13.25 -13.81
N THR A 666 31.08 -12.88 -14.28
CA THR A 666 30.94 -12.03 -15.46
C THR A 666 31.17 -10.55 -15.11
N ALA A 667 31.54 -9.75 -16.11
CA ALA A 667 31.63 -8.31 -15.94
C ALA A 667 30.33 -7.67 -15.48
N GLU A 668 29.20 -8.28 -15.82
CA GLU A 668 27.87 -7.81 -15.43
C GLU A 668 27.56 -8.08 -13.96
N GLU A 669 27.99 -9.23 -13.44
CA GLU A 669 27.86 -9.58 -12.02
C GLU A 669 28.73 -8.68 -11.13
N ILE A 670 29.96 -8.42 -11.52
CA ILE A 670 30.84 -7.50 -10.83
C ILE A 670 30.25 -6.10 -10.82
N LEU A 671 29.77 -5.62 -11.96
CA LEU A 671 29.13 -4.31 -12.08
C LEU A 671 27.89 -4.22 -11.17
N LYS A 672 27.10 -5.29 -11.08
CA LYS A 672 25.91 -5.36 -10.23
C LYS A 672 26.29 -5.20 -8.75
N VAL A 673 27.30 -5.93 -8.27
CA VAL A 673 27.75 -5.83 -6.88
C VAL A 673 28.20 -4.42 -6.54
N ILE A 674 28.91 -3.75 -7.46
CA ILE A 674 29.35 -2.36 -7.27
C ILE A 674 28.15 -1.41 -7.24
N ILE A 675 27.18 -1.63 -8.11
CA ILE A 675 25.94 -0.84 -8.11
C ILE A 675 25.20 -1.02 -6.78
N ASP A 676 25.09 -2.24 -6.27
CA ASP A 676 24.41 -2.52 -5.01
C ASP A 676 25.17 -1.88 -3.82
N LEU A 677 26.50 -1.92 -3.81
CA LEU A 677 27.33 -1.19 -2.85
C LEU A 677 27.07 0.33 -2.91
N LEU A 678 27.07 0.89 -4.10
CA LEU A 678 26.84 2.33 -4.28
C LEU A 678 25.40 2.72 -3.87
N LYS A 679 24.42 1.87 -4.12
CA LYS A 679 23.05 2.08 -3.63
C LYS A 679 22.96 2.05 -2.11
N GLU A 680 23.64 1.13 -1.47
CA GLU A 680 23.73 1.11 0.00
C GLU A 680 24.37 2.42 0.52
N TYR A 681 25.47 2.86 -0.11
CA TYR A 681 26.11 4.12 0.23
C TYR A 681 25.20 5.33 -0.03
N GLN A 682 24.46 5.32 -1.15
CA GLN A 682 23.45 6.35 -1.42
C GLN A 682 22.45 6.47 -0.28
N VAL A 683 21.88 5.34 0.17
CA VAL A 683 20.92 5.34 1.28
C VAL A 683 21.54 5.90 2.55
N LYS A 684 22.76 5.49 2.88
CA LYS A 684 23.47 5.98 4.05
C LYS A 684 23.85 7.47 3.94
N ILE A 685 24.31 7.93 2.76
CA ILE A 685 24.62 9.34 2.54
C ILE A 685 23.36 10.19 2.68
N GLN A 686 22.25 9.75 2.09
CA GLN A 686 20.99 10.49 2.16
C GLN A 686 20.39 10.52 3.57
N SER A 687 20.47 9.40 4.30
CA SER A 687 19.99 9.31 5.69
C SER A 687 20.95 9.92 6.70
N GLY A 688 22.26 9.83 6.46
CA GLY A 688 23.29 10.37 7.32
C GLY A 688 23.56 11.86 7.13
N TYR A 689 23.07 12.47 6.04
CA TYR A 689 23.10 13.92 5.86
C TYR A 689 22.01 14.58 6.70
N VAL A 690 22.29 14.71 7.99
CA VAL A 690 21.41 15.36 8.96
C VAL A 690 21.86 16.79 9.15
N LYS A 691 20.95 17.73 8.92
CA LYS A 691 21.24 19.17 9.05
C LYS A 691 21.23 19.65 10.49
N GLN A 692 20.75 18.83 11.41
CA GLN A 692 20.57 19.21 12.82
C GLN A 692 21.15 18.14 13.75
N ARG A 693 21.79 18.56 14.83
CA ARG A 693 22.23 17.69 15.94
C ARG A 693 21.61 18.15 17.25
N GLY A 694 21.52 17.24 18.22
CA GLY A 694 21.09 17.58 19.56
C GLY A 694 22.10 18.43 20.33
N THR A 695 21.60 19.07 21.35
CA THR A 695 22.37 19.79 22.38
C THR A 695 22.01 19.24 23.75
N ASN A 696 22.75 19.66 24.79
CA ASN A 696 22.41 19.38 26.18
C ASN A 696 21.37 20.32 26.76
N ASN A 697 20.80 21.23 25.95
CA ASN A 697 19.71 22.11 26.36
C ASN A 697 18.37 21.40 26.22
N PHE A 698 17.59 21.32 27.27
CA PHE A 698 16.27 20.67 27.32
C PHE A 698 15.16 21.68 27.39
N ILE A 699 14.16 21.50 26.56
CA ILE A 699 12.97 22.34 26.46
C ILE A 699 11.77 21.59 27.02
N GLY A 700 11.04 22.23 27.94
CA GLY A 700 9.81 21.67 28.49
C GLY A 700 8.62 21.92 27.60
N TYR A 701 7.92 20.86 27.18
CA TYR A 701 6.70 20.92 26.38
C TYR A 701 5.48 20.61 27.26
N PRO A 702 4.47 21.50 27.33
CA PRO A 702 3.29 21.26 28.16
C PRO A 702 2.57 19.96 27.85
N ILE A 703 2.38 19.10 28.84
CA ILE A 703 1.72 17.80 28.69
C ILE A 703 0.35 17.96 28.02
N LYS A 704 -0.43 18.94 28.42
CA LYS A 704 -1.76 19.25 27.89
C LYS A 704 -1.77 19.49 26.37
N GLU A 705 -0.68 20.03 25.80
CA GLU A 705 -0.60 20.37 24.37
C GLU A 705 -0.02 19.23 23.55
N TYR A 706 0.83 18.42 24.15
CA TYR A 706 1.61 17.40 23.46
C TYR A 706 1.12 15.98 23.71
N LEU A 707 0.33 15.73 24.78
CA LEU A 707 -0.31 14.46 25.01
C LEU A 707 -1.76 14.55 24.51
N SER A 708 -2.07 13.97 23.36
CA SER A 708 -3.37 14.06 22.71
C SER A 708 -4.01 12.70 22.50
N ASP A 709 -5.33 12.70 22.30
CA ASP A 709 -6.05 11.53 21.83
C ASP A 709 -5.58 11.23 20.38
N TYR A 710 -5.38 9.96 20.05
CA TYR A 710 -4.89 9.57 18.73
C TYR A 710 -5.54 8.28 18.23
N ASN A 711 -5.44 8.03 16.92
CA ASN A 711 -5.97 6.84 16.28
C ASN A 711 -4.83 5.94 15.81
N LYS A 712 -4.88 4.66 16.18
CA LYS A 712 -3.91 3.65 15.77
C LYS A 712 -4.61 2.43 15.21
N ARG A 713 -4.10 1.90 14.10
CA ARG A 713 -4.55 0.63 13.55
C ARG A 713 -3.71 -0.49 14.13
N VAL A 714 -4.38 -1.55 14.56
CA VAL A 714 -3.70 -2.80 14.93
C VAL A 714 -3.40 -3.55 13.64
N PRO A 715 -2.13 -3.81 13.30
CA PRO A 715 -1.82 -4.62 12.14
C PRO A 715 -2.34 -6.03 12.37
N GLU A 716 -3.00 -6.61 11.35
CA GLU A 716 -3.24 -8.04 11.32
C GLU A 716 -1.94 -8.73 10.92
N TYR A 717 -1.31 -9.39 11.87
CA TYR A 717 -0.22 -10.30 11.58
C TYR A 717 -0.80 -11.63 11.14
N ASP A 718 -0.24 -12.16 10.07
CA ASP A 718 -0.51 -13.51 9.63
C ASP A 718 -0.07 -14.45 10.76
N THR A 719 -1.04 -15.11 11.40
CA THR A 719 -0.84 -15.93 12.60
C THR A 719 0.05 -17.16 12.37
N GLN A 720 0.50 -17.39 11.15
CA GLN A 720 1.30 -18.57 10.78
C GLN A 720 2.79 -18.35 10.71
N THR A 721 3.27 -17.13 10.87
CA THR A 721 4.70 -16.96 11.04
C THR A 721 5.06 -17.13 12.51
N GLN A 722 5.51 -18.33 12.84
CA GLN A 722 6.08 -18.67 14.17
C GLN A 722 7.28 -17.79 14.60
N PHE A 723 7.55 -16.70 13.89
CA PHE A 723 8.84 -16.03 13.91
C PHE A 723 8.87 -14.64 14.44
N ASP A 724 8.00 -14.09 15.07
CA ASP A 724 8.23 -13.00 15.98
C ASP A 724 7.03 -12.82 16.91
N LYS A 725 6.92 -13.67 17.92
CA LYS A 725 6.00 -13.46 19.04
C LYS A 725 6.19 -12.08 19.70
N THR A 726 7.26 -11.35 19.33
CA THR A 726 7.54 -9.99 19.80
C THR A 726 6.73 -8.93 19.04
N GLN A 727 6.22 -9.23 17.85
CA GLN A 727 5.48 -8.29 17.02
C GLN A 727 3.95 -8.45 17.09
N ASP A 728 3.47 -9.34 17.94
CA ASP A 728 2.04 -9.52 18.16
C ASP A 728 1.46 -8.30 18.90
N ILE A 729 1.07 -7.29 18.12
CA ILE A 729 0.47 -6.06 18.66
C ILE A 729 -0.99 -6.32 18.98
N LYS A 730 -1.34 -6.12 20.25
CA LYS A 730 -2.71 -6.30 20.78
C LYS A 730 -3.21 -5.02 21.44
N VAL A 731 -4.52 -4.99 21.61
CA VAL A 731 -5.21 -3.95 22.38
C VAL A 731 -5.43 -4.44 23.79
N TYR A 732 -4.87 -3.74 24.74
CA TYR A 732 -5.08 -3.98 26.16
C TYR A 732 -5.89 -2.84 26.77
N GLN A 733 -6.95 -3.18 27.50
CA GLN A 733 -7.75 -2.18 28.20
C GLN A 733 -7.03 -1.77 29.48
N MET A 734 -6.78 -0.46 29.64
CA MET A 734 -6.01 0.11 30.74
C MET A 734 -6.86 0.97 31.66
N LYS A 735 -8.20 0.81 31.62
CA LYS A 735 -9.13 1.66 32.40
C LYS A 735 -8.88 1.58 33.89
N ASP A 736 -8.54 0.40 34.41
CA ASP A 736 -8.36 0.14 35.83
C ASP A 736 -6.92 0.41 36.32
N ASP A 737 -6.05 0.92 35.45
CA ASP A 737 -4.64 1.21 35.72
C ASP A 737 -4.35 2.73 35.75
N PRO A 738 -4.60 3.42 36.87
CA PRO A 738 -4.54 4.89 36.93
C PRO A 738 -3.14 5.48 36.62
N PHE A 739 -2.07 4.70 36.76
CA PHE A 739 -0.72 5.14 36.41
C PHE A 739 -0.51 5.24 34.88
N TYR A 740 -1.24 4.49 34.08
CA TYR A 740 -1.17 4.54 32.63
C TYR A 740 -2.20 5.57 32.12
N VAL A 741 -1.73 6.56 31.37
CA VAL A 741 -2.55 7.75 31.10
C VAL A 741 -3.60 7.61 30.01
N TYR A 742 -3.55 6.55 29.21
CA TYR A 742 -4.55 6.27 28.17
C TYR A 742 -5.54 5.18 28.60
N ASP A 743 -6.71 5.17 27.98
CA ASP A 743 -7.76 4.18 28.20
C ASP A 743 -7.42 2.80 27.63
N ASN A 744 -6.60 2.77 26.55
CA ASN A 744 -6.14 1.56 25.89
C ASN A 744 -4.63 1.64 25.63
N ALA A 745 -3.96 0.49 25.64
CA ALA A 745 -2.60 0.32 25.18
C ALA A 745 -2.61 -0.56 23.90
N ILE A 746 -2.17 -0.01 22.78
CA ILE A 746 -1.94 -0.78 21.55
C ILE A 746 -0.43 -1.01 21.46
N VAL A 747 -0.01 -2.17 21.91
CA VAL A 747 1.40 -2.49 22.17
C VAL A 747 1.71 -3.93 21.79
N ASN A 748 2.97 -4.22 21.49
CA ASN A 748 3.43 -5.60 21.33
C ASN A 748 3.60 -6.29 22.70
N ARG A 749 3.87 -7.59 22.68
CA ARG A 749 4.02 -8.39 23.90
C ARG A 749 5.13 -7.86 24.83
N LEU A 750 6.26 -7.44 24.28
CA LEU A 750 7.39 -6.92 25.05
C LEU A 750 7.04 -5.59 25.74
N GLU A 751 6.41 -4.68 25.00
CA GLU A 751 5.92 -3.40 25.53
C GLU A 751 4.87 -3.63 26.63
N TYR A 752 3.97 -4.60 26.46
CA TYR A 752 3.00 -4.94 27.48
C TYR A 752 3.65 -5.53 28.75
N GLN A 753 4.67 -6.40 28.58
CA GLN A 753 5.44 -6.90 29.74
C GLN A 753 6.13 -5.76 30.50
N LEU A 754 6.67 -4.77 29.80
CA LEU A 754 7.23 -3.58 30.46
C LEU A 754 6.17 -2.83 31.28
N ILE A 755 4.97 -2.61 30.71
CA ILE A 755 3.88 -1.95 31.43
C ILE A 755 3.52 -2.72 32.70
N GLU A 756 3.38 -4.05 32.63
CA GLU A 756 3.08 -4.91 33.78
C GLU A 756 4.20 -4.92 34.82
N ARG A 757 5.47 -4.88 34.38
CA ARG A 757 6.62 -4.75 35.29
C ARG A 757 6.60 -3.41 36.02
N ILE A 758 6.37 -2.30 35.31
CA ILE A 758 6.25 -0.98 35.94
C ILE A 758 5.06 -0.95 36.90
N LYS A 759 3.90 -1.50 36.52
CA LYS A 759 2.72 -1.62 37.34
C LYS A 759 3.03 -2.25 38.71
N ALA A 760 3.90 -3.26 38.72
CA ALA A 760 4.29 -3.95 39.96
C ALA A 760 5.06 -3.05 40.93
N TYR A 761 5.67 -1.96 40.46
CA TYR A 761 6.43 -0.99 41.27
C TYR A 761 5.68 0.32 41.55
N VAL A 762 4.46 0.48 41.01
CA VAL A 762 3.73 1.76 41.11
C VAL A 762 3.49 2.16 42.57
N GLU A 763 3.14 1.22 43.46
CA GLU A 763 2.90 1.53 44.86
C GLU A 763 4.18 1.94 45.58
N ASP A 764 5.31 1.29 45.29
CA ASP A 764 6.62 1.65 45.85
C ASP A 764 7.06 3.03 45.34
N LEU A 765 6.82 3.32 44.07
CA LEU A 765 7.08 4.64 43.49
C LEU A 765 6.20 5.74 44.14
N LYS A 766 4.93 5.46 44.40
CA LYS A 766 4.01 6.41 45.05
C LYS A 766 4.41 6.74 46.49
N VAL A 767 5.08 5.85 47.18
CA VAL A 767 5.60 6.12 48.54
C VAL A 767 6.63 7.27 48.47
N LYS A 768 7.46 7.30 47.45
CA LYS A 768 8.49 8.34 47.29
C LYS A 768 7.99 9.52 46.46
N TYR A 769 7.30 9.25 45.38
CA TYR A 769 6.79 10.26 44.44
C TYR A 769 5.28 10.45 44.66
N GLY A 770 4.90 10.92 45.82
CA GLY A 770 3.50 10.92 46.30
C GLY A 770 2.58 11.85 45.52
N LYS A 771 3.12 12.84 44.73
CA LYS A 771 2.32 13.76 43.96
C LYS A 771 1.90 13.20 42.62
N ALA A 772 2.82 12.54 41.88
CA ALA A 772 2.51 11.97 40.56
C ALA A 772 3.38 10.78 40.22
N VAL A 773 2.75 9.72 39.72
CA VAL A 773 3.39 8.55 39.09
C VAL A 773 2.59 8.20 37.87
N TYR A 774 3.07 8.56 36.66
CA TYR A 774 2.39 8.33 35.40
C TYR A 774 3.30 7.75 34.32
N LEU A 775 2.78 6.79 33.57
CA LEU A 775 3.43 6.19 32.42
C LEU A 775 2.78 6.69 31.14
N PHE A 776 3.53 7.35 30.28
CA PHE A 776 3.12 7.83 28.97
C PHE A 776 3.65 6.89 27.88
N ARG A 777 2.77 6.41 27.02
CA ARG A 777 3.18 5.79 25.74
C ARG A 777 3.31 6.89 24.70
N MET A 778 4.50 7.05 24.17
CA MET A 778 4.76 8.01 23.09
C MET A 778 4.60 7.29 21.76
N ASP A 779 3.68 7.76 20.91
CA ASP A 779 3.38 7.13 19.63
C ASP A 779 3.61 8.12 18.48
N GLU A 780 4.27 7.67 17.42
CA GLU A 780 4.54 8.49 16.22
C GLU A 780 3.26 9.03 15.56
N THR A 781 2.12 8.34 15.77
CA THR A 781 0.82 8.75 15.22
C THR A 781 0.09 9.77 16.09
N MET A 782 0.60 10.08 17.27
CA MET A 782 -0.03 11.00 18.23
C MET A 782 -0.11 12.44 17.68
N HIS A 783 0.92 12.86 16.96
CA HIS A 783 0.95 14.18 16.35
C HIS A 783 1.02 14.09 14.84
N ARG A 784 -0.03 14.62 14.20
CA ARG A 784 -0.12 14.74 12.75
C ARG A 784 0.66 15.94 12.21
N GLU A 785 0.94 16.92 13.05
CA GLU A 785 1.78 18.06 12.71
C GLU A 785 3.25 17.67 12.81
N SER A 786 3.96 17.63 11.68
CA SER A 786 5.40 17.32 11.65
C SER A 786 6.21 18.21 12.62
N ALA A 787 5.81 19.47 12.79
CA ALA A 787 6.48 20.40 13.70
C ALA A 787 6.35 20.00 15.19
N LYS A 788 5.23 19.38 15.59
CA LYS A 788 5.07 18.88 16.97
C LYS A 788 5.78 17.53 17.16
N SER A 789 5.69 16.64 16.17
CA SER A 789 6.35 15.35 16.21
C SER A 789 7.87 15.49 16.30
N GLU A 790 8.48 16.44 15.57
CA GLU A 790 9.93 16.68 15.63
C GLU A 790 10.41 17.19 17.00
N LYS A 791 9.56 17.90 17.73
CA LYS A 791 9.89 18.41 19.08
C LYS A 791 9.92 17.31 20.14
N LEU A 792 9.26 16.19 19.91
CA LEU A 792 9.21 15.04 20.82
C LEU A 792 10.22 13.94 20.44
N LYS A 793 11.40 14.35 20.00
CA LYS A 793 12.51 13.46 19.67
C LYS A 793 13.73 13.79 20.52
N LEU A 794 14.42 12.75 20.96
CA LEU A 794 15.76 12.87 21.51
C LEU A 794 16.74 12.92 20.35
N HIS A 795 17.53 13.98 20.28
CA HIS A 795 18.56 14.17 19.28
C HIS A 795 19.91 13.78 19.87
N GLN A 796 20.66 12.99 19.14
CA GLN A 796 22.00 12.62 19.55
C GLN A 796 22.90 13.87 19.63
N TYR A 797 23.52 14.10 20.76
CA TYR A 797 24.41 15.23 20.99
C TYR A 797 25.85 14.80 21.40
N GLN A 798 26.06 13.50 21.55
CA GLN A 798 27.36 12.90 21.83
C GLN A 798 27.90 12.24 20.56
N GLU A 799 29.19 12.40 20.25
CA GLU A 799 29.88 11.63 19.24
C GLU A 799 30.23 10.25 19.81
N ASN A 800 29.72 9.19 19.22
CA ASN A 800 30.05 7.84 19.62
C ASN A 800 31.14 7.28 18.71
N PRO A 801 32.36 7.04 19.20
CA PRO A 801 33.47 6.57 18.39
C PRO A 801 33.28 5.13 17.87
N LYS A 802 32.41 4.34 18.50
CA LYS A 802 32.18 2.93 18.14
C LYS A 802 31.19 2.73 16.99
N TYR A 803 30.15 3.56 16.90
CA TYR A 803 29.07 3.41 15.92
C TYR A 803 29.09 4.50 14.87
N GLY A 804 30.12 5.35 14.85
CA GLY A 804 30.15 6.51 13.96
C GLY A 804 29.25 7.63 14.43
N VAL A 805 29.23 8.72 13.66
CA VAL A 805 28.39 9.88 13.98
C VAL A 805 27.03 9.66 13.37
N HIS A 806 26.12 9.09 14.11
CA HIS A 806 24.71 9.07 13.75
C HIS A 806 24.07 10.31 14.34
N LEU A 807 24.04 11.39 13.57
CA LEU A 807 23.28 12.59 13.90
C LEU A 807 21.79 12.34 13.70
N THR A 808 21.27 11.36 14.41
CA THR A 808 19.88 10.92 14.29
C THR A 808 19.11 11.30 15.54
N ALA A 809 17.81 11.36 15.37
CA ALA A 809 16.86 11.55 16.44
C ALA A 809 15.92 10.34 16.52
N PHE A 810 15.44 10.03 17.71
CA PHE A 810 14.40 9.03 17.91
C PHE A 810 13.41 9.47 18.98
N GLN A 811 12.20 8.97 18.90
CA GLN A 811 11.19 9.14 19.94
C GLN A 811 11.18 7.89 20.80
N PRO A 812 11.57 7.98 22.09
CA PRO A 812 11.46 6.87 23.03
C PRO A 812 10.00 6.41 23.16
N ASP A 813 9.79 5.09 23.27
CA ASP A 813 8.45 4.51 23.32
C ASP A 813 7.68 4.89 24.57
N PHE A 814 8.35 5.04 25.72
CA PHE A 814 7.72 5.36 26.98
C PHE A 814 8.45 6.45 27.76
N ILE A 815 7.66 7.23 28.52
CA ILE A 815 8.14 8.15 29.53
C ILE A 815 7.49 7.79 30.87
N LEU A 816 8.29 7.52 31.88
CA LEU A 816 7.82 7.46 33.26
C LEU A 816 8.00 8.84 33.88
N PHE A 817 6.89 9.44 34.28
CA PHE A 817 6.80 10.76 34.90
C PHE A 817 6.58 10.59 36.40
N LEU A 818 7.48 11.14 37.21
CA LEU A 818 7.46 11.08 38.65
C LEU A 818 7.54 12.48 39.24
N GLU A 819 6.72 12.77 40.25
CA GLU A 819 6.77 14.05 40.94
C GLU A 819 6.55 13.82 42.44
N ASP A 820 7.45 14.35 43.28
CA ASP A 820 7.33 14.28 44.74
C ASP A 820 6.55 15.46 45.32
N THR A 821 6.33 15.45 46.62
CA THR A 821 5.60 16.51 47.37
C THR A 821 6.39 17.83 47.48
N ASN A 822 7.66 17.84 47.12
CA ASN A 822 8.54 19.02 47.12
C ASN A 822 8.72 19.59 45.72
N ASP A 823 7.83 19.22 44.79
CA ASP A 823 7.88 19.62 43.38
C ASP A 823 9.18 19.18 42.65
N TYR A 824 9.84 18.11 43.16
CA TYR A 824 10.92 17.48 42.44
C TYR A 824 10.34 16.61 41.33
N TYR A 825 10.74 16.92 40.11
CA TYR A 825 10.29 16.28 38.90
C TYR A 825 11.36 15.33 38.33
N PHE A 826 10.98 14.08 38.06
CA PHE A 826 11.88 13.09 37.49
C PHE A 826 11.24 12.44 36.25
N GLN A 827 11.86 12.64 35.10
CA GLN A 827 11.46 12.05 33.84
C GLN A 827 12.42 10.94 33.42
N ILE A 828 11.90 9.76 33.13
CA ILE A 828 12.69 8.58 32.75
C ILE A 828 12.22 8.09 31.38
N PHE A 829 13.13 8.08 30.41
CA PHE A 829 12.89 7.48 29.10
C PHE A 829 13.13 5.99 29.10
N ILE A 830 12.20 5.23 28.50
CA ILE A 830 12.25 3.76 28.46
C ILE A 830 11.98 3.29 27.03
N GLU A 831 12.86 2.42 26.51
CA GLU A 831 12.78 1.87 25.16
C GLU A 831 12.81 0.34 25.22
N PRO A 832 11.71 -0.38 24.93
CA PRO A 832 11.73 -1.83 24.81
C PRO A 832 12.31 -2.27 23.46
N LYS A 833 13.19 -3.28 23.48
CA LYS A 833 13.80 -3.86 22.27
C LYS A 833 13.88 -5.37 22.34
N GLY A 834 13.46 -6.06 21.28
CA GLY A 834 13.65 -7.50 21.15
C GLY A 834 15.14 -7.86 21.03
N MET A 835 15.55 -8.95 21.70
CA MET A 835 16.94 -9.38 21.75
C MET A 835 17.32 -10.24 20.53
N SER A 836 17.49 -9.70 19.31
CA SER A 836 18.19 -10.50 18.29
C SER A 836 18.59 -9.74 17.03
N GLY A 837 19.77 -10.10 16.52
CA GLY A 837 20.26 -9.90 15.17
C GLY A 837 20.82 -8.51 14.86
N GLU A 838 21.17 -8.34 13.61
CA GLU A 838 21.76 -7.12 13.04
C GLU A 838 21.00 -5.82 13.32
N ARG A 839 19.68 -5.93 13.49
CA ARG A 839 18.82 -4.77 13.78
C ARG A 839 19.03 -4.25 15.19
N PHE A 840 19.22 -5.15 16.16
CA PHE A 840 19.49 -4.77 17.55
C PHE A 840 20.84 -4.03 17.65
N GLU A 841 21.86 -4.57 17.00
CA GLU A 841 23.21 -3.94 16.93
C GLU A 841 23.15 -2.53 16.30
N LYS A 842 22.35 -2.34 15.26
CA LYS A 842 22.20 -1.05 14.58
C LYS A 842 21.47 0.01 15.43
N GLU A 843 20.75 -0.40 16.45
CA GLU A 843 19.99 0.50 17.31
C GLU A 843 20.62 0.74 18.68
N LEU A 844 21.74 0.08 19.01
CA LEU A 844 22.45 0.25 20.29
C LEU A 844 22.86 1.70 20.60
N TRP A 845 23.08 2.53 19.59
CA TRP A 845 23.33 3.96 19.78
C TRP A 845 22.22 4.69 20.56
N LYS A 846 20.97 4.22 20.48
CA LYS A 846 19.84 4.78 21.25
C LYS A 846 20.01 4.48 22.74
N GLU A 847 20.36 3.23 23.07
CA GLU A 847 20.64 2.84 24.46
C GLU A 847 21.82 3.64 25.01
N GLU A 848 22.89 3.78 24.23
CA GLU A 848 24.06 4.56 24.64
C GLU A 848 23.71 6.04 24.88
N LEU A 849 22.85 6.64 24.05
CA LEU A 849 22.35 7.99 24.30
C LEU A 849 21.54 8.06 25.59
N LEU A 850 20.63 7.10 25.84
CA LEU A 850 19.85 7.05 27.08
C LEU A 850 20.73 6.91 28.32
N LEU A 851 21.74 6.04 28.28
CA LEU A 851 22.69 5.87 29.38
C LEU A 851 23.59 7.10 29.58
N TYR A 852 24.06 7.69 28.47
CA TYR A 852 24.85 8.92 28.54
C TYR A 852 24.07 10.05 29.24
N MET A 853 22.76 10.16 28.95
CA MET A 853 21.87 11.12 29.61
C MET A 853 21.79 10.87 31.12
N THR A 854 21.75 9.62 31.54
CA THR A 854 21.73 9.25 32.97
C THR A 854 23.05 9.58 33.68
N ASP A 855 24.19 9.27 33.04
CA ASP A 855 25.53 9.49 33.62
C ASP A 855 25.91 10.98 33.64
N HIS A 856 25.37 11.78 32.72
CA HIS A 856 25.69 13.20 32.55
C HIS A 856 24.49 14.12 32.82
N HIS A 857 23.56 13.67 33.68
CA HIS A 857 22.38 14.47 34.00
C HIS A 857 22.70 15.83 34.62
N ALA A 858 23.86 15.96 35.30
CA ALA A 858 24.32 17.23 35.87
C ALA A 858 24.77 18.26 34.82
N ASP A 859 25.06 17.81 33.59
CA ASP A 859 25.51 18.69 32.51
C ASP A 859 24.31 19.21 31.65
N MET A 860 23.08 18.81 31.98
CA MET A 860 21.90 19.25 31.28
C MET A 860 21.47 20.64 31.69
N GLU A 861 21.14 21.46 30.71
CA GLU A 861 20.64 22.79 30.90
C GLU A 861 19.14 22.83 30.58
N PHE A 862 18.33 23.47 31.46
CA PHE A 862 16.89 23.59 31.28
C PHE A 862 16.54 25.04 30.94
N MET A 863 15.96 25.24 29.79
CA MET A 863 15.61 26.57 29.26
C MET A 863 14.61 27.33 30.14
N ASP A 864 13.87 26.61 30.98
CA ASP A 864 12.81 27.21 31.84
C ASP A 864 13.32 27.73 33.19
N ASN A 865 14.62 27.69 33.46
CA ASN A 865 15.24 28.02 34.77
C ASN A 865 14.65 27.23 35.95
N GLU A 866 14.06 26.08 35.72
CA GLU A 866 13.55 25.18 36.75
C GLU A 866 14.71 24.36 37.33
N SER A 867 14.92 24.43 38.65
CA SER A 867 16.08 23.79 39.31
C SER A 867 15.82 22.39 39.84
N ASN A 868 14.58 21.92 39.88
CA ASN A 868 14.18 20.67 40.52
C ASN A 868 13.81 19.57 39.49
N ILE A 869 14.58 19.47 38.41
CA ILE A 869 14.31 18.52 37.32
C ILE A 869 15.47 17.55 37.20
N GLN A 870 15.14 16.25 37.07
CA GLN A 870 16.08 15.23 36.66
C GLN A 870 15.52 14.51 35.44
N ILE A 871 16.40 14.24 34.45
CA ILE A 871 16.06 13.43 33.28
C ILE A 871 17.07 12.29 33.23
N SER A 872 16.55 11.08 32.97
CA SER A 872 17.37 9.88 32.79
C SER A 872 16.81 8.99 31.68
N GLY A 873 17.64 8.10 31.16
CA GLY A 873 17.27 7.02 30.28
C GLY A 873 17.69 5.68 30.82
N LEU A 874 16.94 4.64 30.51
CA LEU A 874 17.26 3.27 30.94
C LEU A 874 17.92 2.47 29.82
N LYS A 875 18.60 1.39 30.20
CA LYS A 875 18.94 0.32 29.27
C LYS A 875 17.70 -0.16 28.53
N PHE A 876 17.88 -0.71 27.36
CA PHE A 876 16.77 -1.30 26.63
C PHE A 876 16.08 -2.37 27.47
N TYR A 877 14.77 -2.26 27.58
CA TYR A 877 13.98 -3.33 28.19
C TYR A 877 13.88 -4.50 27.20
N THR A 878 14.32 -5.68 27.65
CA THR A 878 14.32 -6.90 26.83
C THR A 878 13.53 -7.99 27.51
N TYR A 879 13.22 -9.07 26.79
CA TYR A 879 12.47 -10.19 27.34
C TYR A 879 13.03 -10.70 28.67
N GLY A 880 12.15 -10.89 29.65
CA GLY A 880 12.54 -11.36 30.98
C GLY A 880 13.44 -10.38 31.74
N ASP A 881 13.52 -9.11 31.30
CA ASP A 881 14.43 -8.09 31.84
C ASP A 881 15.92 -8.50 31.76
N GLY A 882 16.28 -9.21 30.67
CA GLY A 882 17.62 -9.79 30.51
C GLY A 882 18.81 -8.79 30.56
N ARG A 883 18.55 -7.47 30.48
CA ARG A 883 19.56 -6.42 30.61
C ARG A 883 19.54 -5.69 31.95
N GLY A 884 18.62 -6.07 32.85
CA GLY A 884 18.51 -5.48 34.18
C GLY A 884 17.95 -4.05 34.17
N THR A 885 17.04 -3.74 33.27
CA THR A 885 16.40 -2.42 33.14
C THR A 885 15.61 -2.05 34.37
N MET A 886 14.89 -3.01 34.95
CA MET A 886 14.12 -2.81 36.19
C MET A 886 15.02 -2.63 37.41
N THR A 887 16.17 -3.31 37.45
CA THR A 887 17.19 -3.09 38.49
C THR A 887 17.72 -1.67 38.40
N GLN A 888 18.08 -1.21 37.19
CA GLN A 888 18.52 0.17 36.99
C GLN A 888 17.42 1.18 37.37
N LEU A 889 16.17 0.90 37.05
CA LEU A 889 15.04 1.77 37.46
C LEU A 889 14.98 1.91 38.98
N LYS A 890 15.11 0.79 39.72
CA LYS A 890 15.15 0.81 41.20
C LYS A 890 16.32 1.63 41.74
N GLU A 891 17.48 1.45 41.14
CA GLU A 891 18.73 2.17 41.55
C GLU A 891 18.55 3.67 41.37
N ILE A 892 18.16 4.15 40.18
CA ILE A 892 18.04 5.58 39.90
C ILE A 892 16.88 6.23 40.66
N THR A 893 15.81 5.48 40.95
CA THR A 893 14.66 5.99 41.72
C THR A 893 14.85 5.83 43.22
N ASN A 894 15.90 5.10 43.70
CA ASN A 894 16.16 4.80 45.10
C ASN A 894 14.90 4.26 45.81
N ILE A 895 14.16 3.35 45.21
CA ILE A 895 13.06 2.65 45.84
C ILE A 895 13.57 1.39 46.51
N THR A 896 13.23 1.20 47.80
CA THR A 896 13.55 0.00 48.55
C THR A 896 12.44 -1.02 48.42
N ASP A 897 12.81 -2.28 48.16
CA ASP A 897 11.85 -3.38 47.97
C ASP A 897 10.95 -3.61 49.17
N TYR A 898 9.73 -3.10 49.11
CA TYR A 898 8.70 -3.42 50.12
C TYR A 898 7.88 -4.68 49.79
N THR A 899 7.98 -5.21 48.55
CA THR A 899 7.05 -6.20 48.01
C THR A 899 7.66 -7.44 47.33
N ASP A 900 8.96 -7.72 47.47
CA ASP A 900 9.59 -8.94 46.89
C ASP A 900 9.11 -10.26 47.48
N GLN A 901 8.31 -10.22 48.57
CA GLN A 901 7.77 -11.45 49.19
C GLN A 901 6.48 -11.99 48.55
N LYS A 902 5.88 -11.32 47.56
CA LYS A 902 4.60 -11.73 46.92
C LYS A 902 4.61 -11.91 45.43
N LYS A 903 5.74 -11.80 44.76
CA LYS A 903 5.78 -11.87 43.28
C LYS A 903 6.25 -13.23 42.79
N GLN A 904 5.29 -14.06 42.36
CA GLN A 904 5.60 -15.16 41.45
C GLN A 904 5.94 -14.56 40.05
N PRO A 905 6.95 -15.09 39.37
CA PRO A 905 7.35 -14.57 38.04
C PRO A 905 6.21 -14.74 37.03
N VAL A 906 5.92 -13.67 36.30
CA VAL A 906 4.97 -13.62 35.20
C VAL A 906 5.37 -14.53 34.01
N ASP A 907 6.53 -15.18 34.12
CA ASP A 907 7.10 -16.02 33.07
C ASP A 907 6.50 -17.43 32.94
N MET A 908 5.54 -17.81 33.81
CA MET A 908 4.99 -19.18 33.84
C MET A 908 3.66 -19.38 33.08
N VAL A 909 3.29 -18.50 32.16
CA VAL A 909 2.10 -18.72 31.29
C VAL A 909 2.47 -19.10 29.85
N ALA A 910 3.71 -19.50 29.59
CA ALA A 910 4.16 -19.88 28.24
C ALA A 910 4.33 -21.38 28.00
N GLU A 911 4.03 -22.23 28.98
CA GLU A 911 4.09 -23.69 28.83
C GLU A 911 2.77 -24.30 29.27
N ASN A 912 1.84 -24.48 28.34
CA ASN A 912 0.87 -25.59 28.31
C ASN A 912 -0.15 -25.36 27.19
N ASP A 913 0.29 -25.45 25.96
CA ASP A 913 -0.57 -25.78 24.82
C ASP A 913 0.16 -26.69 23.82
N ASP A 914 0.94 -27.64 24.36
CA ASP A 914 1.44 -28.79 23.61
C ASP A 914 0.93 -30.07 24.26
N THR A 915 -0.36 -30.36 24.14
CA THR A 915 -0.84 -31.74 24.23
C THR A 915 -2.04 -31.95 23.33
N ASN A 916 -1.86 -32.90 22.42
CA ASN A 916 -2.84 -33.70 21.72
C ASN A 916 -3.44 -33.15 20.41
N PHE A 917 -2.78 -33.47 19.33
CA PHE A 917 -3.47 -34.08 18.21
C PHE A 917 -2.63 -35.23 17.63
N SER A 918 -2.82 -36.42 18.20
CA SER A 918 -2.62 -37.69 17.52
C SER A 918 -4.01 -38.20 17.13
N MET A 919 -4.36 -38.12 15.85
CA MET A 919 -5.01 -39.08 14.98
C MET A 919 -5.46 -38.40 13.70
#